data_359979c5e8b07979179d77501f0de44c
#
_entry.id   359979c5e8b07979179d77501f0de44c
#
_cell.length_a   1.000
_cell.length_b   1.000
_cell.length_c   1.000
_cell.angle_alpha   90.00
_cell.angle_beta   90.00
_cell.angle_gamma   90.00
#
_symmetry.space_group_name_H-M   'P 1'
#
loop_
_entity.id
_entity.type
_entity.pdbx_description
1 polymer ?
#
loop_
_entity_poly.entity_id
_entity_poly.type
_entity_poly.pdbx_seq_one_letter_code
_entity_poly.pdbx_strand_id
1 'polypeptide(L)'
;MRKLRLLIFSALLFSSVFVVEAQQKVHLDLESPFGSFVEEDFPFFSQTLDARKFGKNPHDSNLTPRGIIVPIGNGVKGCFDPDLLRWSLFWSENEEGEYLTMDGMAPGSYRLPNRKASSGQGSLPRPLGTEIASTAALPGWALSKEGLQDDPRLRDGADEKEIGLGPLPVSLGRFEGLRLTKSGVQIEYRIGSTQIIERVETDDSGVLRHVSVTSPPEDRGTLFLSLPSEEGIRALEVSSALERGKVITVAPGYRISISSTSDAVATPDRFWKESVETTGGPEAGHPSGKGLVFDDLSLPVPNPWERNVRLAGIDFFPDGRAIFCTFDGDVWVVDGIEEGSQGQTWTRFASGLHEPKSVSIVEGAIYVFDRNGIVRLDDEDGNGEADWYANFSNVVPQTAETREFAMDMISDRKGGFFLAKGGQVGSTKGRANGTIAHVAPDGNSYTIVATGLRQPYIGYDPETGILTSSDQQGHWKPATPIYRIEQGKYYGFQPAKLKDKAVHPAPIAPSEIWIPHFINQSGASQVWMKQRDGSPADMGPLNGELIHIGYNRPELFRVYLDENRKQGAVFPLLSGFPSGILKGAIHPVDGRLYLSGFEIWGTSGSRISGLFRVRPEEGENWIPKEVRASRRGVLLSFEQKLSPELASELGRYSVDRWNYRQTHNYGSGNFQLNDEPGQESVPVASATVSRDGKSLFLGIPDMQPSHSLRVTYRVPAPEVTEVESVYLTVLELQPVDLTTRGFESNKVDLSPKELVGNTPENVEPTAKLGKAVALRYGCIACHETGEKDTAQLTGALPADGAAGAQVAVGPAWKGLWKSRRTFTDGSFIKSVDETYLRESILDPGRRVAEGYETEKTGVGMPSYLGVLKDHEIDSILLYIQTLR
;
A
#
# COMPACT_ATOMS: atom_id res chain seq x y z
N MET A 1 -68.36 -13.05 -5.38
CA MET A 1 -67.25 -12.83 -4.42
C MET A 1 -66.26 -13.98 -4.38
N ARG A 2 -65.79 -14.47 -5.55
CA ARG A 2 -64.80 -15.55 -5.67
C ARG A 2 -63.74 -15.31 -6.80
N LYS A 3 -63.67 -14.07 -7.32
CA LYS A 3 -62.71 -13.67 -8.36
C LYS A 3 -61.76 -12.52 -7.93
N LEU A 4 -61.79 -12.13 -6.62
CA LEU A 4 -60.97 -11.05 -6.09
C LEU A 4 -59.87 -11.51 -5.10
N ARG A 5 -59.70 -12.83 -4.91
CA ARG A 5 -58.66 -13.39 -4.03
C ARG A 5 -57.51 -14.09 -4.74
N LEU A 6 -57.48 -14.09 -6.07
CA LEU A 6 -56.42 -14.73 -6.85
C LEU A 6 -55.44 -13.71 -7.47
N LEU A 7 -55.66 -12.41 -7.27
CA LEU A 7 -54.78 -11.34 -7.79
C LEU A 7 -53.91 -10.71 -6.69
N ILE A 8 -54.08 -11.10 -5.42
CA ILE A 8 -53.23 -10.59 -4.31
C ILE A 8 -52.09 -11.59 -3.95
N PHE A 9 -52.22 -12.86 -4.40
CA PHE A 9 -51.19 -13.87 -4.16
C PHE A 9 -50.09 -13.96 -5.26
N SER A 10 -50.31 -13.32 -6.42
CA SER A 10 -49.28 -13.22 -7.51
C SER A 10 -48.42 -11.98 -7.41
N ALA A 11 -48.75 -11.01 -6.54
CA ALA A 11 -47.95 -9.79 -6.34
C ALA A 11 -46.98 -9.88 -5.15
N LEU A 12 -47.04 -10.96 -4.35
CA LEU A 12 -46.16 -11.19 -3.20
C LEU A 12 -45.10 -12.27 -3.45
N LEU A 13 -45.02 -12.84 -4.64
CA LEU A 13 -44.02 -13.82 -5.06
C LEU A 13 -43.01 -13.27 -6.11
N PHE A 14 -43.13 -11.97 -6.45
CA PHE A 14 -42.20 -11.29 -7.37
C PHE A 14 -41.37 -10.20 -6.69
N SER A 15 -41.46 -10.06 -5.36
CA SER A 15 -40.65 -9.08 -4.61
C SER A 15 -39.57 -9.70 -3.72
N SER A 16 -39.21 -10.97 -3.95
CA SER A 16 -38.13 -11.62 -3.20
C SER A 16 -36.96 -12.14 -4.09
N VAL A 17 -36.85 -11.60 -5.30
CA VAL A 17 -35.73 -11.95 -6.19
C VAL A 17 -35.20 -10.67 -6.83
N PHE A 18 -34.79 -9.70 -6.07
CA PHE A 18 -33.89 -8.62 -6.48
C PHE A 18 -33.51 -7.80 -5.25
N VAL A 19 -32.77 -8.38 -4.35
CA VAL A 19 -31.85 -7.63 -3.48
C VAL A 19 -30.59 -8.49 -3.29
N VAL A 20 -29.87 -8.71 -4.39
CA VAL A 20 -28.43 -8.67 -4.35
C VAL A 20 -28.11 -7.25 -4.81
N GLU A 21 -28.40 -6.30 -3.95
CA GLU A 21 -27.82 -4.97 -4.11
C GLU A 21 -26.31 -5.14 -4.04
N ALA A 22 -25.65 -4.76 -5.13
CA ALA A 22 -24.24 -4.44 -5.12
C ALA A 22 -23.97 -3.68 -3.82
N GLN A 23 -23.15 -4.23 -2.92
CA GLN A 23 -22.60 -3.47 -1.80
C GLN A 23 -21.83 -2.33 -2.45
N GLN A 24 -22.46 -1.16 -2.48
CA GLN A 24 -21.84 0.04 -2.99
C GLN A 24 -20.54 0.25 -2.22
N LYS A 25 -19.53 0.83 -2.85
CA LYS A 25 -18.34 1.40 -2.21
C LYS A 25 -18.79 2.58 -1.32
N VAL A 26 -19.56 2.30 -0.30
CA VAL A 26 -20.07 3.29 0.63
C VAL A 26 -19.18 3.23 1.85
N HIS A 27 -18.45 4.31 2.08
CA HIS A 27 -17.94 4.58 3.41
C HIS A 27 -19.16 4.80 4.33
N LEU A 28 -19.03 4.50 5.59
CA LEU A 28 -20.06 4.86 6.55
C LEU A 28 -20.27 6.38 6.49
N ASP A 29 -21.52 6.81 6.46
CA ASP A 29 -21.86 8.24 6.56
C ASP A 29 -21.73 8.60 8.04
N LEU A 30 -20.61 9.20 8.39
CA LEU A 30 -20.24 9.47 9.75
C LEU A 30 -20.65 10.90 10.11
N GLU A 31 -21.19 11.09 11.31
CA GLU A 31 -21.48 12.41 11.85
C GLU A 31 -20.24 13.24 12.08
N SER A 32 -19.11 12.60 12.44
CA SER A 32 -17.83 13.26 12.60
C SER A 32 -17.35 13.91 11.30
N PRO A 33 -16.92 15.17 11.34
CA PRO A 33 -16.34 15.86 10.19
C PRO A 33 -15.06 15.20 9.67
N PHE A 34 -14.38 14.40 10.48
CA PHE A 34 -13.15 13.71 10.12
C PHE A 34 -13.40 12.25 9.66
N GLY A 35 -14.67 11.83 9.61
CA GLY A 35 -15.00 10.45 9.28
C GLY A 35 -14.41 9.49 10.32
N SER A 36 -14.02 8.30 9.88
CA SER A 36 -13.45 7.28 10.77
C SER A 36 -11.95 7.46 11.07
N PHE A 37 -11.29 8.52 10.56
CA PHE A 37 -9.87 8.75 10.82
C PHE A 37 -9.58 9.34 12.19
N VAL A 38 -10.57 9.94 12.82
CA VAL A 38 -10.50 10.44 14.18
C VAL A 38 -11.67 9.86 14.95
N GLU A 39 -11.38 9.27 16.10
CA GLU A 39 -12.37 8.88 17.09
C GLU A 39 -12.35 9.94 18.18
N GLU A 40 -13.38 10.79 18.23
CA GLU A 40 -13.39 12.00 19.06
C GLU A 40 -13.31 11.70 20.56
N ASP A 41 -13.87 10.55 20.97
CA ASP A 41 -13.85 10.10 22.36
C ASP A 41 -12.55 9.36 22.73
N PHE A 42 -11.64 9.11 21.78
CA PHE A 42 -10.36 8.49 22.08
C PHE A 42 -9.34 9.53 22.50
N PRO A 43 -8.47 9.26 23.50
CA PRO A 43 -7.65 10.29 24.13
C PRO A 43 -6.52 10.86 23.29
N PHE A 44 -6.26 10.32 22.08
CA PHE A 44 -5.31 10.87 21.13
C PHE A 44 -5.55 10.34 19.71
N PHE A 45 -4.96 11.01 18.74
CA PHE A 45 -4.72 10.46 17.40
C PHE A 45 -3.42 11.00 16.84
N SER A 46 -2.79 10.22 15.96
CA SER A 46 -1.53 10.61 15.32
C SER A 46 -1.79 11.16 13.93
N GLN A 47 -1.20 12.31 13.62
CA GLN A 47 -1.37 12.97 12.32
C GLN A 47 -0.23 13.98 12.04
N THR A 48 0.12 14.16 10.77
CA THR A 48 0.95 15.30 10.37
C THR A 48 0.19 16.61 10.60
N LEU A 49 0.82 17.62 11.22
CA LEU A 49 0.21 18.92 11.49
C LEU A 49 1.00 20.05 10.82
N ASP A 50 0.35 20.81 9.93
CA ASP A 50 0.92 21.99 9.27
C ASP A 50 0.48 23.29 9.95
N ALA A 51 1.25 23.74 10.90
CA ALA A 51 1.02 25.00 11.62
C ALA A 51 1.86 26.18 11.09
N ARG A 52 2.51 26.06 9.93
CA ARG A 52 3.42 27.10 9.38
C ARG A 52 2.78 28.44 9.14
N LYS A 53 1.48 28.50 8.92
CA LYS A 53 0.71 29.75 8.68
C LYS A 53 -0.32 30.02 9.76
N PHE A 54 -0.20 29.39 10.92
CA PHE A 54 -1.15 29.47 12.00
C PHE A 54 -0.61 30.34 13.14
N GLY A 55 -1.51 31.08 13.81
CA GLY A 55 -1.21 31.89 14.97
C GLY A 55 -0.79 33.32 14.66
N LYS A 56 -0.41 34.05 15.72
CA LYS A 56 -0.04 35.49 15.66
C LYS A 56 1.36 35.69 15.06
N ASN A 57 2.27 34.75 15.33
CA ASN A 57 3.64 34.76 14.83
C ASN A 57 3.92 33.46 14.08
N PRO A 58 3.38 33.31 12.85
CA PRO A 58 3.54 32.07 12.09
C PRO A 58 5.02 31.82 11.82
N HIS A 59 5.44 30.56 12.02
CA HIS A 59 6.83 30.13 11.81
C HIS A 59 6.90 29.15 10.65
N ASP A 60 7.66 29.49 9.60
CA ASP A 60 7.77 28.69 8.37
C ASP A 60 8.25 27.23 8.59
N SER A 61 8.90 26.97 9.72
CA SER A 61 9.35 25.61 10.09
C SER A 61 8.35 24.84 10.95
N ASN A 62 7.23 25.41 11.38
CA ASN A 62 6.29 24.72 12.28
C ASN A 62 5.40 23.73 11.52
N LEU A 63 6.05 22.67 11.03
CA LEU A 63 5.45 21.50 10.42
C LEU A 63 5.90 20.28 11.22
N THR A 64 4.95 19.58 11.80
CA THR A 64 5.19 18.38 12.62
C THR A 64 4.80 17.15 11.82
N PRO A 65 5.76 16.41 11.23
CA PRO A 65 5.45 15.23 10.39
C PRO A 65 4.82 14.07 11.16
N ARG A 66 5.20 13.91 12.42
CA ARG A 66 4.75 12.83 13.34
C ARG A 66 4.05 13.42 14.54
N GLY A 67 2.98 14.21 14.31
CA GLY A 67 2.24 14.81 15.43
C GLY A 67 1.40 13.79 16.19
N ILE A 68 1.48 13.82 17.51
CA ILE A 68 0.53 13.17 18.42
C ILE A 68 -0.42 14.26 18.92
N ILE A 69 -1.66 14.22 18.45
CA ILE A 69 -2.68 15.22 18.78
C ILE A 69 -3.50 14.70 19.96
N VAL A 70 -3.51 15.49 21.02
CA VAL A 70 -4.15 15.17 22.30
C VAL A 70 -5.27 16.16 22.57
N PRO A 71 -6.54 15.72 22.62
CA PRO A 71 -7.63 16.50 23.20
C PRO A 71 -7.40 16.65 24.71
N ILE A 72 -7.34 17.89 25.22
CA ILE A 72 -7.04 18.15 26.64
C ILE A 72 -8.21 18.79 27.39
N GLY A 73 -9.39 18.80 26.80
CA GLY A 73 -10.62 19.35 27.38
C GLY A 73 -10.89 20.81 27.02
N ASN A 74 -12.13 21.29 27.28
CA ASN A 74 -12.57 22.65 27.01
C ASN A 74 -12.32 23.14 25.58
N GLY A 75 -12.42 22.25 24.56
CA GLY A 75 -12.16 22.56 23.17
C GLY A 75 -10.68 22.78 22.82
N VAL A 76 -9.76 22.52 23.76
CA VAL A 76 -8.32 22.70 23.56
C VAL A 76 -7.65 21.41 23.10
N LYS A 77 -6.69 21.55 22.20
CA LYS A 77 -5.86 20.47 21.65
C LYS A 77 -4.38 20.80 21.86
N GLY A 78 -3.57 19.77 22.02
CA GLY A 78 -2.11 19.87 22.02
C GLY A 78 -1.52 18.95 20.95
N CYS A 79 -0.45 19.37 20.27
CA CYS A 79 0.31 18.54 19.35
C CYS A 79 1.72 18.30 19.92
N PHE A 80 2.04 17.05 20.23
CA PHE A 80 3.38 16.64 20.65
C PHE A 80 4.18 16.15 19.43
N ASP A 81 5.43 16.57 19.35
CA ASP A 81 6.41 16.18 18.32
C ASP A 81 7.41 15.18 18.93
N PRO A 82 7.26 13.88 18.67
CA PRO A 82 8.13 12.84 19.24
C PRO A 82 9.55 12.84 18.68
N ASP A 83 9.76 13.48 17.51
CA ASP A 83 11.10 13.61 16.93
C ASP A 83 11.96 14.65 17.65
N LEU A 84 11.36 15.75 18.10
CA LEU A 84 12.03 16.85 18.80
C LEU A 84 11.71 16.91 20.30
N LEU A 85 10.89 16.02 20.80
CA LEU A 85 10.46 15.92 22.21
C LEU A 85 9.89 17.24 22.72
N ARG A 86 8.97 17.82 21.95
CA ARG A 86 8.37 19.14 22.23
C ARG A 86 6.87 19.14 22.02
N TRP A 87 6.16 19.99 22.72
CA TRP A 87 4.83 20.41 22.32
C TRP A 87 4.95 21.48 21.24
N SER A 88 4.58 21.13 20.01
CA SER A 88 4.71 22.02 18.86
C SER A 88 3.65 23.12 18.85
N LEU A 89 2.45 22.80 19.34
CA LEU A 89 1.31 23.70 19.35
C LEU A 89 0.32 23.31 20.45
N PHE A 90 -0.26 24.33 21.11
CA PHE A 90 -1.53 24.28 21.85
C PHE A 90 -2.49 25.27 21.23
N TRP A 91 -3.73 24.83 20.95
CA TRP A 91 -4.74 25.70 20.32
C TRP A 91 -6.16 25.31 20.77
N SER A 92 -7.09 26.26 20.71
CA SER A 92 -8.52 26.01 20.91
C SER A 92 -9.25 25.95 19.57
N GLU A 93 -10.34 25.23 19.54
CA GLU A 93 -11.26 25.18 18.40
C GLU A 93 -11.82 26.56 18.07
N ASN A 94 -12.37 26.70 16.86
CA ASN A 94 -13.06 27.91 16.42
C ASN A 94 -14.49 28.01 17.00
N GLU A 95 -15.24 29.03 16.60
CA GLU A 95 -16.62 29.25 17.08
C GLU A 95 -17.60 28.14 16.62
N GLU A 96 -17.26 27.48 15.54
CA GLU A 96 -18.03 26.33 15.00
C GLU A 96 -17.65 24.98 15.63
N GLY A 97 -16.69 24.96 16.57
CA GLY A 97 -16.19 23.74 17.19
C GLY A 97 -15.16 22.97 16.33
N GLU A 98 -14.68 23.57 15.25
CA GLU A 98 -13.67 22.94 14.40
C GLU A 98 -12.25 23.25 14.90
N TYR A 99 -11.36 22.29 14.87
CA TYR A 99 -9.97 22.42 15.35
C TYR A 99 -8.91 22.05 14.31
N LEU A 100 -9.31 21.36 13.24
CA LEU A 100 -8.45 20.98 12.10
C LEU A 100 -9.19 21.16 10.78
N THR A 101 -8.44 21.46 9.73
CA THR A 101 -9.00 21.42 8.38
C THR A 101 -9.28 19.97 7.97
N MET A 102 -10.36 19.78 7.23
CA MET A 102 -10.71 18.48 6.63
C MET A 102 -9.70 18.02 5.58
N ASP A 103 -9.05 18.98 4.93
CA ASP A 103 -8.03 18.73 3.93
C ASP A 103 -6.84 18.01 4.57
N GLY A 104 -6.43 16.91 3.96
CA GLY A 104 -5.26 16.18 4.42
C GLY A 104 -5.49 15.19 5.55
N MET A 105 -6.67 15.18 6.13
CA MET A 105 -7.10 14.03 6.92
C MET A 105 -7.35 12.88 5.97
N ALA A 106 -7.11 11.68 6.41
CA ALA A 106 -7.31 10.53 5.58
C ALA A 106 -6.49 10.54 4.30
N PRO A 107 -5.33 10.06 4.41
CA PRO A 107 -4.15 10.27 3.62
C PRO A 107 -4.35 11.23 2.47
N GLY A 108 -4.06 12.42 2.77
CA GLY A 108 -3.94 13.49 1.82
C GLY A 108 -5.07 13.51 0.82
N SER A 109 -6.29 13.58 1.26
CA SER A 109 -7.43 13.68 0.34
C SER A 109 -7.90 12.40 -0.33
N TYR A 110 -7.43 11.26 0.09
CA TYR A 110 -8.06 10.01 -0.32
C TYR A 110 -9.31 9.74 0.50
N ARG A 111 -10.04 10.75 0.71
CA ARG A 111 -11.45 10.78 0.65
C ARG A 111 -12.25 10.20 1.76
N LEU A 112 -12.69 11.13 2.38
CA LEU A 112 -14.06 11.03 2.87
C LEU A 112 -15.00 11.09 1.65
N PRO A 113 -15.92 10.15 1.48
CA PRO A 113 -16.95 10.24 0.46
C PRO A 113 -17.72 11.54 0.65
N ASN A 114 -18.19 12.11 -0.44
CA ASN A 114 -18.94 13.36 -0.47
C ASN A 114 -18.20 14.64 -0.01
N ARG A 115 -16.90 14.57 0.29
CA ARG A 115 -16.11 15.76 0.64
C ARG A 115 -14.94 15.97 -0.31
N LYS A 116 -14.89 17.14 -0.93
CA LYS A 116 -13.75 17.54 -1.76
C LYS A 116 -12.59 17.94 -0.87
N ALA A 117 -11.43 17.34 -1.09
CA ALA A 117 -10.22 18.02 -0.74
C ALA A 117 -10.09 19.27 -1.62
N SER A 118 -10.02 20.45 -1.01
CA SER A 118 -9.95 21.71 -1.75
C SER A 118 -8.68 21.87 -2.55
N SER A 119 -7.62 21.12 -2.25
CA SER A 119 -6.28 21.28 -2.79
C SER A 119 -5.59 20.00 -3.26
N GLY A 120 -6.32 18.88 -3.38
CA GLY A 120 -5.78 17.64 -3.94
C GLY A 120 -4.93 16.84 -2.94
N GLN A 121 -4.18 15.87 -3.47
CA GLN A 121 -3.48 14.85 -2.69
C GLN A 121 -2.25 15.33 -1.92
N GLY A 122 -1.89 16.61 -2.04
CA GLY A 122 -0.75 17.20 -1.32
C GLY A 122 -1.15 18.06 -0.13
N SER A 123 -2.42 18.07 0.25
CA SER A 123 -2.90 18.85 1.39
C SER A 123 -2.51 18.19 2.70
N LEU A 124 -2.20 19.03 3.68
CA LEU A 124 -1.91 18.62 5.05
C LEU A 124 -2.95 19.22 5.99
N PRO A 125 -3.31 18.52 7.08
CA PRO A 125 -4.16 19.07 8.12
C PRO A 125 -3.54 20.33 8.72
N ARG A 126 -4.34 21.37 8.85
CA ARG A 126 -3.94 22.64 9.45
C ARG A 126 -4.82 22.94 10.66
N PRO A 127 -4.26 23.51 11.72
CA PRO A 127 -5.06 23.89 12.87
C PRO A 127 -6.06 24.99 12.49
N LEU A 128 -7.23 24.95 13.11
CA LEU A 128 -8.28 25.97 13.07
C LEU A 128 -8.49 26.53 14.47
N GLY A 129 -9.05 27.75 14.57
CA GLY A 129 -9.32 28.39 15.85
C GLY A 129 -8.20 29.27 16.34
N THR A 130 -7.86 29.24 17.62
CA THR A 130 -6.94 30.21 18.24
C THR A 130 -5.71 29.56 18.85
N GLU A 131 -4.53 30.07 18.49
CA GLU A 131 -3.27 29.70 19.12
C GLU A 131 -3.24 30.12 20.60
N ILE A 132 -2.86 29.17 21.48
CA ILE A 132 -2.56 29.40 22.88
C ILE A 132 -1.05 29.53 23.08
N ALA A 133 -0.29 28.56 22.55
CA ALA A 133 1.18 28.60 22.60
C ALA A 133 1.74 27.70 21.47
N SER A 134 2.87 28.13 20.89
CA SER A 134 3.62 27.34 19.91
C SER A 134 5.12 27.40 20.17
N THR A 135 5.87 26.42 19.69
CA THR A 135 7.34 26.40 19.76
C THR A 135 7.93 26.25 18.37
N ALA A 136 9.12 26.81 18.15
CA ALA A 136 9.87 26.60 16.91
C ALA A 136 10.25 25.11 16.73
N ALA A 137 10.56 24.68 15.49
CA ALA A 137 10.99 23.32 15.17
C ALA A 137 12.44 23.07 15.61
N LEU A 138 12.67 23.16 16.92
CA LEU A 138 13.92 22.97 17.63
C LEU A 138 13.70 21.98 18.78
N PRO A 139 14.76 21.38 19.35
CA PRO A 139 14.61 20.46 20.47
C PRO A 139 13.80 21.05 21.63
N GLY A 140 12.86 20.29 22.17
CA GLY A 140 12.10 20.67 23.35
C GLY A 140 12.96 20.72 24.60
N TRP A 141 14.05 19.95 24.59
CA TRP A 141 14.96 19.79 25.70
C TRP A 141 16.41 19.73 25.27
N ALA A 142 17.34 20.18 26.12
CA ALA A 142 18.76 20.03 25.86
C ALA A 142 19.56 19.90 27.18
N LEU A 143 20.79 19.37 27.05
CA LEU A 143 21.75 19.29 28.16
C LEU A 143 22.53 20.60 28.36
N SER A 144 22.39 21.56 27.47
CA SER A 144 22.93 22.92 27.61
C SER A 144 21.94 23.94 27.03
N LYS A 145 22.09 25.20 27.44
CA LYS A 145 21.20 26.28 26.97
C LYS A 145 21.36 26.53 25.46
N GLU A 146 22.57 26.41 24.95
CA GLU A 146 22.89 26.57 23.52
C GLU A 146 22.25 25.46 22.67
N GLY A 147 22.18 24.26 23.21
CA GLY A 147 21.56 23.09 22.53
C GLY A 147 20.08 23.26 22.26
N LEU A 148 19.38 24.21 22.88
CA LEU A 148 18.00 24.54 22.53
C LEU A 148 17.86 25.40 21.27
N GLN A 149 18.95 26.00 20.79
CA GLN A 149 18.95 26.91 19.64
C GLN A 149 19.48 26.28 18.37
N ASP A 150 19.92 25.03 18.44
CA ASP A 150 20.49 24.29 17.31
C ASP A 150 19.76 22.97 17.11
N ASP A 151 19.60 22.56 15.86
CA ASP A 151 19.04 21.26 15.50
C ASP A 151 20.19 20.25 15.34
N PRO A 152 20.38 19.35 16.32
CA PRO A 152 21.51 18.40 16.27
C PRO A 152 21.28 17.23 15.31
N ARG A 153 20.14 17.17 14.65
CA ARG A 153 19.81 16.09 13.73
C ARG A 153 20.68 16.18 12.48
N LEU A 154 21.22 15.05 12.03
CA LEU A 154 22.08 14.99 10.86
C LEU A 154 21.30 15.36 9.60
N ARG A 155 21.84 16.30 8.83
CA ARG A 155 21.34 16.67 7.50
C ARG A 155 22.09 16.00 6.35
N ASP A 156 23.04 15.11 6.67
CA ASP A 156 23.82 14.41 5.66
C ASP A 156 22.92 13.60 4.73
N GLY A 157 23.00 13.87 3.43
CA GLY A 157 22.12 13.30 2.41
C GLY A 157 20.70 13.85 2.37
N ALA A 158 20.33 14.80 3.26
CA ALA A 158 19.03 15.45 3.23
C ALA A 158 18.97 16.59 2.18
N ASP A 159 17.79 16.80 1.60
CA ASP A 159 17.49 17.99 0.80
C ASP A 159 17.42 19.20 1.73
N GLU A 160 17.83 20.41 1.25
CA GLU A 160 17.74 21.65 2.03
C GLU A 160 16.33 21.98 2.53
N LYS A 161 15.32 21.48 1.80
CA LYS A 161 13.90 21.67 2.12
C LYS A 161 13.30 20.49 2.85
N GLU A 162 14.08 19.47 3.18
CA GLU A 162 13.57 18.29 3.91
C GLU A 162 13.15 18.72 5.32
N ILE A 163 11.88 18.52 5.61
CA ILE A 163 11.30 18.62 6.94
C ILE A 163 10.93 17.22 7.39
N GLY A 164 11.27 16.82 8.61
CA GLY A 164 11.14 15.45 9.08
C GLY A 164 12.46 14.70 8.97
N LEU A 165 13.47 15.23 9.65
CA LEU A 165 14.82 14.65 9.66
C LEU A 165 14.94 13.37 10.50
N GLY A 166 13.84 12.96 11.14
CA GLY A 166 13.82 11.90 12.14
C GLY A 166 14.02 12.43 13.55
N PRO A 167 14.16 11.54 14.53
CA PRO A 167 14.28 11.91 15.94
C PRO A 167 15.66 12.54 16.26
N LEU A 168 15.74 13.11 17.43
CA LEU A 168 17.01 13.48 18.06
C LEU A 168 17.94 12.24 18.13
N PRO A 169 19.27 12.46 18.08
CA PRO A 169 20.21 11.38 18.41
C PRO A 169 19.87 10.74 19.76
N VAL A 170 19.84 9.42 19.83
CA VAL A 170 19.43 8.65 21.03
C VAL A 170 20.22 9.04 22.28
N SER A 171 21.47 9.49 22.11
CA SER A 171 22.30 10.00 23.21
C SER A 171 21.82 11.35 23.78
N LEU A 172 21.07 12.12 23.02
CA LEU A 172 20.50 13.41 23.46
C LEU A 172 19.08 13.24 23.99
N GLY A 173 18.24 12.44 23.29
CA GLY A 173 16.89 12.19 23.72
C GLY A 173 16.22 11.08 22.91
N ARG A 174 15.23 10.42 23.54
CA ARG A 174 14.44 9.36 22.91
C ARG A 174 12.99 9.42 23.38
N PHE A 175 12.07 9.44 22.45
CA PHE A 175 10.66 9.15 22.73
C PHE A 175 10.50 7.69 23.14
N GLU A 176 9.82 7.42 24.27
CA GLU A 176 9.62 6.06 24.77
C GLU A 176 8.22 5.55 24.51
N GLY A 177 7.21 6.42 24.56
CA GLY A 177 5.86 6.01 24.25
C GLY A 177 4.79 6.92 24.83
N LEU A 178 3.58 6.47 24.68
CA LEU A 178 2.36 7.11 25.15
C LEU A 178 1.56 6.09 25.96
N ARG A 179 1.18 6.48 27.17
CA ARG A 179 0.35 5.67 28.08
C ARG A 179 -1.05 6.26 28.19
N LEU A 180 -2.05 5.41 28.03
CA LEU A 180 -3.44 5.79 28.29
C LEU A 180 -3.71 5.80 29.79
N THR A 181 -4.47 6.79 30.24
CA THR A 181 -4.80 6.98 31.64
C THR A 181 -6.26 7.39 31.78
N LYS A 182 -6.85 7.24 32.97
CA LYS A 182 -8.25 7.71 33.22
C LYS A 182 -8.46 9.20 32.93
N SER A 183 -7.40 9.99 32.95
CA SER A 183 -7.46 11.45 32.74
C SER A 183 -6.94 11.91 31.37
N GLY A 184 -6.72 11.00 30.43
CA GLY A 184 -6.19 11.31 29.11
C GLY A 184 -4.91 10.52 28.81
N VAL A 185 -3.87 11.19 28.31
CA VAL A 185 -2.60 10.54 27.95
C VAL A 185 -1.43 11.01 28.80
N GLN A 186 -0.49 10.13 29.03
CA GLN A 186 0.83 10.40 29.58
C GLN A 186 1.88 10.13 28.52
N ILE A 187 2.76 11.12 28.28
CA ILE A 187 3.84 11.03 27.30
C ILE A 187 5.14 10.78 28.06
N GLU A 188 5.88 9.74 27.63
CA GLU A 188 7.12 9.32 28.26
C GLU A 188 8.30 9.38 27.28
N TYR A 189 9.41 9.94 27.73
CA TYR A 189 10.63 10.05 26.94
C TYR A 189 11.87 10.27 27.84
N ARG A 190 13.06 10.16 27.26
CA ARG A 190 14.33 10.42 27.96
C ARG A 190 15.12 11.55 27.32
N ILE A 191 15.83 12.30 28.18
CA ILE A 191 16.86 13.25 27.78
C ILE A 191 18.16 12.83 28.45
N GLY A 192 19.11 12.34 27.66
CA GLY A 192 20.25 11.60 28.21
C GLY A 192 19.78 10.38 29.00
N SER A 193 20.15 10.31 30.28
CA SER A 193 19.71 9.28 31.23
C SER A 193 18.44 9.67 32.03
N THR A 194 17.98 10.90 31.89
CA THR A 194 16.86 11.46 32.67
C THR A 194 15.52 11.08 32.03
N GLN A 195 14.65 10.44 32.79
CA GLN A 195 13.28 10.14 32.36
C GLN A 195 12.41 11.38 32.58
N ILE A 196 11.62 11.71 31.57
CA ILE A 196 10.61 12.76 31.59
C ILE A 196 9.26 12.11 31.36
N ILE A 197 8.30 12.48 32.21
CA ILE A 197 6.91 12.06 32.09
C ILE A 197 6.05 13.32 32.06
N GLU A 198 5.19 13.44 31.06
CA GLU A 198 4.33 14.59 30.88
C GLU A 198 2.86 14.25 30.80
N ARG A 199 2.04 15.11 31.40
CA ARG A 199 0.58 15.14 31.24
C ARG A 199 0.14 16.57 30.99
N VAL A 200 -0.98 16.74 30.31
CA VAL A 200 -1.53 18.06 30.02
C VAL A 200 -3.02 18.06 30.34
N GLU A 201 -3.46 19.11 31.00
CA GLU A 201 -4.86 19.36 31.34
C GLU A 201 -5.24 20.80 31.10
N THR A 202 -6.52 21.14 31.17
CA THR A 202 -7.03 22.49 31.12
C THR A 202 -7.84 22.80 32.35
N ASP A 203 -7.72 24.03 32.83
CA ASP A 203 -8.56 24.65 33.87
C ASP A 203 -9.04 26.04 33.45
N ASP A 204 -9.72 26.76 34.31
CA ASP A 204 -10.21 28.14 34.10
C ASP A 204 -9.12 29.14 33.71
N SER A 205 -7.86 28.81 33.95
CA SER A 205 -6.68 29.64 33.64
C SER A 205 -5.97 29.19 32.34
N GLY A 206 -6.49 28.19 31.62
CA GLY A 206 -5.96 27.63 30.35
C GLY A 206 -5.21 26.30 30.52
N VAL A 207 -4.20 26.10 29.68
CA VAL A 207 -3.40 24.88 29.63
C VAL A 207 -2.44 24.80 30.82
N LEU A 208 -2.43 23.66 31.50
CA LEU A 208 -1.48 23.29 32.52
C LEU A 208 -0.71 22.02 32.12
N ARG A 209 0.59 22.19 31.89
CA ARG A 209 1.50 21.09 31.56
C ARG A 209 2.20 20.61 32.84
N HIS A 210 2.00 19.34 33.19
CA HIS A 210 2.69 18.68 34.30
C HIS A 210 3.91 17.94 33.76
N VAL A 211 5.07 18.25 34.28
CA VAL A 211 6.36 17.66 33.89
C VAL A 211 7.00 17.03 35.09
N SER A 212 7.16 15.72 35.07
CA SER A 212 7.89 14.94 36.07
C SER A 212 9.27 14.60 35.55
N VAL A 213 10.30 14.96 36.29
CA VAL A 213 11.71 14.80 35.92
C VAL A 213 12.38 13.86 36.90
N THR A 214 12.70 12.64 36.49
CA THR A 214 13.37 11.64 37.37
C THR A 214 14.76 11.38 36.83
N SER A 215 15.79 11.74 37.56
CA SER A 215 17.21 11.44 37.27
C SER A 215 17.71 10.28 38.11
N PRO A 216 18.57 9.40 37.58
CA PRO A 216 19.34 8.47 38.38
C PRO A 216 20.16 9.24 39.45
N PRO A 217 20.43 8.66 40.62
CA PRO A 217 21.16 9.33 41.68
C PRO A 217 22.55 9.83 41.30
N GLU A 218 23.17 9.21 40.30
CA GLU A 218 24.55 9.42 39.88
C GLU A 218 24.66 10.52 38.77
N ASP A 219 23.55 10.88 38.12
CA ASP A 219 23.54 11.71 36.91
C ASP A 219 22.69 12.99 37.11
N ARG A 220 23.17 13.89 37.98
CA ARG A 220 22.50 15.17 38.24
C ARG A 220 22.99 16.27 37.33
N GLY A 221 22.85 16.07 36.01
CA GLY A 221 23.11 17.12 35.05
C GLY A 221 22.04 18.22 35.05
N THR A 222 22.40 19.42 34.62
CA THR A 222 21.43 20.50 34.38
C THR A 222 20.70 20.26 33.07
N LEU A 223 19.35 20.27 33.09
CA LEU A 223 18.51 20.20 31.92
C LEU A 223 17.90 21.58 31.63
N PHE A 224 17.73 21.85 30.36
CA PHE A 224 17.07 23.04 29.86
C PHE A 224 15.82 22.67 29.07
N LEU A 225 14.69 23.27 29.43
CA LEU A 225 13.41 23.12 28.72
C LEU A 225 13.16 24.33 27.83
N SER A 226 12.80 24.10 26.60
CA SER A 226 12.38 25.11 25.65
C SER A 226 10.95 25.57 25.94
N LEU A 227 10.76 26.86 26.14
CA LEU A 227 9.46 27.48 26.35
C LEU A 227 9.21 28.55 25.25
N PRO A 228 7.97 28.76 24.81
CA PRO A 228 7.65 29.84 23.89
C PRO A 228 7.91 31.21 24.48
N SER A 229 8.35 32.16 23.66
CA SER A 229 8.49 33.57 24.02
C SER A 229 8.18 34.44 22.82
N GLU A 230 7.96 35.77 23.04
CA GLU A 230 7.72 36.73 21.94
C GLU A 230 8.92 36.85 20.98
N GLU A 231 10.12 36.51 21.43
CA GLU A 231 11.37 36.57 20.65
C GLU A 231 11.81 35.16 20.12
N GLY A 232 10.94 34.15 20.18
CA GLY A 232 11.21 32.78 19.76
C GLY A 232 11.13 31.79 20.91
N ILE A 233 12.26 31.35 21.50
CA ILE A 233 12.28 30.44 22.63
C ILE A 233 12.99 31.04 23.85
N ARG A 234 12.50 30.68 25.03
CA ARG A 234 13.12 30.94 26.32
C ARG A 234 13.56 29.66 26.98
N ALA A 235 14.81 29.55 27.37
CA ALA A 235 15.34 28.42 28.12
C ALA A 235 14.91 28.49 29.59
N LEU A 236 14.32 27.44 30.09
CA LEU A 236 14.08 27.24 31.52
C LEU A 236 15.10 26.21 32.04
N GLU A 237 15.94 26.62 32.98
CA GLU A 237 16.83 25.69 33.68
C GLU A 237 16.03 24.86 34.67
N VAL A 238 16.03 23.53 34.44
CA VAL A 238 15.37 22.57 35.30
C VAL A 238 16.42 21.92 36.19
N SER A 239 16.66 22.49 37.34
CA SER A 239 17.55 21.85 38.31
C SER A 239 16.84 20.68 38.99
N SER A 240 17.58 19.67 39.35
CA SER A 240 17.08 18.51 40.09
C SER A 240 16.45 18.86 41.47
N ALA A 241 16.48 20.12 41.83
CA ALA A 241 15.95 20.67 43.08
C ALA A 241 14.63 21.43 42.90
N LEU A 242 13.92 21.29 41.77
CA LEU A 242 12.62 21.92 41.62
C LEU A 242 11.59 21.30 42.56
N GLU A 243 11.05 22.14 43.44
CA GLU A 243 10.08 21.71 44.43
C GLU A 243 8.78 21.25 43.79
N ARG A 244 8.20 20.19 44.38
CA ARG A 244 6.88 19.67 43.97
C ARG A 244 5.83 20.80 44.00
N GLY A 245 5.10 20.96 42.92
CA GLY A 245 3.97 21.91 42.85
C GLY A 245 4.31 23.34 42.47
N LYS A 246 5.54 23.65 42.06
CA LYS A 246 5.88 24.98 41.57
C LYS A 246 5.28 25.19 40.17
N VAL A 247 4.25 26.04 40.07
CA VAL A 247 3.61 26.41 38.81
C VAL A 247 4.25 27.67 38.25
N ILE A 248 4.65 27.65 37.00
CA ILE A 248 5.25 28.78 36.27
C ILE A 248 4.30 29.20 35.17
N THR A 249 3.90 30.46 35.13
CA THR A 249 3.19 31.02 34.00
C THR A 249 4.20 31.32 32.89
N VAL A 250 3.97 30.67 31.73
CA VAL A 250 4.83 30.79 30.54
C VAL A 250 4.32 31.90 29.62
N ALA A 251 3.03 31.88 29.37
CA ALA A 251 2.30 32.89 28.59
C ALA A 251 0.86 32.97 29.09
N PRO A 252 0.08 33.95 28.67
CA PRO A 252 -1.35 34.01 28.97
C PRO A 252 -2.04 32.73 28.51
N GLY A 253 -2.72 32.03 29.44
CA GLY A 253 -3.38 30.75 29.14
C GLY A 253 -2.45 29.54 29.05
N TYR A 254 -1.15 29.67 29.36
CA TYR A 254 -0.22 28.52 29.36
C TYR A 254 0.70 28.52 30.58
N ARG A 255 0.66 27.45 31.35
CA ARG A 255 1.41 27.25 32.59
C ARG A 255 2.10 25.87 32.61
N ILE A 256 3.17 25.75 33.40
CA ILE A 256 3.92 24.50 33.62
C ILE A 256 4.08 24.29 35.12
N SER A 257 3.84 23.02 35.51
CA SER A 257 4.21 22.49 36.83
C SER A 257 5.35 21.49 36.65
N ILE A 258 6.47 21.66 37.38
CA ILE A 258 7.62 20.77 37.33
C ILE A 258 7.82 20.10 38.67
N SER A 259 7.97 18.77 38.69
CA SER A 259 8.20 17.98 39.87
C SER A 259 9.32 16.96 39.67
N SER A 260 9.90 16.48 40.76
CA SER A 260 10.90 15.39 40.79
C SER A 260 10.28 14.00 40.97
N THR A 261 8.95 13.93 41.07
CA THR A 261 8.20 12.67 41.25
C THR A 261 7.05 12.62 40.28
N SER A 262 6.80 11.45 39.74
CA SER A 262 5.58 11.16 38.98
C SER A 262 4.51 10.62 39.94
N ASP A 263 3.27 11.10 39.78
CA ASP A 263 2.13 10.49 40.46
C ASP A 263 1.77 9.19 39.72
N ALA A 264 1.43 8.15 40.47
CA ALA A 264 0.87 6.94 39.89
C ALA A 264 -0.47 7.30 39.25
N VAL A 265 -0.66 6.90 38.00
CA VAL A 265 -1.87 7.15 37.25
C VAL A 265 -2.58 5.82 37.03
N ALA A 266 -3.90 5.82 37.23
CA ALA A 266 -4.71 4.65 36.98
C ALA A 266 -4.90 4.44 35.49
N THR A 267 -4.87 3.19 35.03
CA THR A 267 -5.26 2.77 33.69
C THR A 267 -6.72 3.11 33.44
N PRO A 268 -7.12 3.41 32.19
CA PRO A 268 -8.51 3.66 31.85
C PRO A 268 -9.35 2.38 31.99
N ASP A 269 -10.66 2.56 32.16
CA ASP A 269 -11.57 1.47 31.92
C ASP A 269 -11.58 1.20 30.39
N ARG A 270 -12.01 0.01 29.98
CA ARG A 270 -12.12 -0.33 28.55
C ARG A 270 -12.92 0.71 27.77
N PHE A 271 -12.37 1.17 26.65
CA PHE A 271 -13.05 2.06 25.71
C PHE A 271 -14.12 1.31 24.90
N TRP A 272 -13.79 0.08 24.48
CA TRP A 272 -14.63 -0.73 23.60
C TRP A 272 -15.07 -2.00 24.31
N LYS A 273 -16.15 -1.92 25.09
CA LYS A 273 -16.64 -3.03 25.91
C LYS A 273 -17.30 -4.14 25.11
N GLU A 274 -17.68 -3.84 23.89
CA GLU A 274 -18.41 -4.73 23.00
C GLU A 274 -17.48 -5.40 22.00
N SER A 275 -17.81 -6.62 21.61
CA SER A 275 -17.26 -7.30 20.43
C SER A 275 -18.31 -7.32 19.32
N VAL A 276 -17.87 -7.52 18.09
CA VAL A 276 -18.77 -7.65 16.94
C VAL A 276 -18.70 -9.06 16.42
N GLU A 277 -19.84 -9.75 16.44
CA GLU A 277 -19.96 -11.08 15.84
C GLU A 277 -20.29 -10.93 14.35
N THR A 278 -19.51 -11.56 13.51
CA THR A 278 -19.84 -11.71 12.09
C THR A 278 -20.27 -13.16 11.86
N THR A 279 -21.51 -13.32 11.45
CA THR A 279 -22.06 -14.63 11.10
C THR A 279 -22.01 -14.78 9.59
N GLY A 280 -21.45 -15.84 9.14
CA GLY A 280 -21.42 -16.24 7.77
C GLY A 280 -20.24 -17.19 7.60
N GLY A 281 -20.58 -18.45 7.38
CA GLY A 281 -19.64 -19.33 6.72
C GLY A 281 -19.25 -18.68 5.39
N PRO A 282 -18.19 -19.12 4.76
CA PRO A 282 -17.81 -18.59 3.47
C PRO A 282 -19.02 -18.67 2.53
N GLU A 283 -19.35 -17.56 1.87
CA GLU A 283 -20.11 -17.66 0.63
C GLU A 283 -19.43 -18.73 -0.21
N ALA A 284 -20.21 -19.54 -0.93
CA ALA A 284 -19.69 -20.64 -1.72
C ALA A 284 -18.42 -20.20 -2.45
N GLY A 285 -17.31 -20.86 -2.14
CA GLY A 285 -15.98 -20.44 -2.58
C GLY A 285 -15.94 -20.13 -4.07
N HIS A 286 -15.19 -19.14 -4.43
CA HIS A 286 -15.02 -18.71 -5.83
C HIS A 286 -13.89 -19.52 -6.47
N PRO A 287 -14.19 -20.57 -7.26
CA PRO A 287 -13.17 -21.43 -7.81
C PRO A 287 -12.36 -20.75 -8.91
N SER A 288 -11.08 -21.01 -8.93
CA SER A 288 -10.18 -20.51 -9.98
C SER A 288 -10.18 -21.36 -11.25
N GLY A 289 -10.66 -22.60 -11.17
CA GLY A 289 -10.41 -23.61 -12.19
C GLY A 289 -8.98 -24.15 -12.21
N LYS A 290 -8.14 -23.75 -11.23
CA LYS A 290 -6.72 -24.10 -11.12
C LYS A 290 -6.38 -24.82 -9.81
N GLY A 291 -7.38 -25.44 -9.20
CA GLY A 291 -7.20 -26.13 -7.92
C GLY A 291 -7.07 -25.21 -6.71
N LEU A 292 -7.56 -23.98 -6.85
CA LEU A 292 -7.63 -22.98 -5.76
C LEU A 292 -9.01 -22.37 -5.72
N VAL A 293 -9.42 -22.02 -4.52
CA VAL A 293 -10.66 -21.31 -4.24
C VAL A 293 -10.41 -20.28 -3.16
N PHE A 294 -11.11 -19.16 -3.20
CA PHE A 294 -11.12 -18.24 -2.06
C PHE A 294 -12.52 -18.16 -1.44
N ASP A 295 -12.52 -18.04 -0.14
CA ASP A 295 -13.71 -17.79 0.68
C ASP A 295 -13.70 -16.31 1.07
N ASP A 296 -14.85 -15.67 0.98
CA ASP A 296 -15.05 -14.26 1.32
C ASP A 296 -15.55 -14.17 2.75
N LEU A 297 -14.75 -13.63 3.66
CA LEU A 297 -15.05 -13.54 5.08
C LEU A 297 -15.71 -12.20 5.42
N SER A 298 -16.72 -12.22 6.28
CA SER A 298 -17.47 -11.03 6.65
C SER A 298 -16.65 -10.07 7.52
N LEU A 299 -16.76 -8.78 7.23
CA LEU A 299 -16.15 -7.72 8.03
C LEU A 299 -17.16 -7.18 9.06
N PRO A 300 -16.71 -6.64 10.21
CA PRO A 300 -17.55 -6.05 11.24
C PRO A 300 -18.04 -4.65 10.80
N VAL A 301 -18.85 -4.59 9.75
CA VAL A 301 -19.43 -3.37 9.19
C VAL A 301 -20.90 -3.62 8.87
N PRO A 302 -21.83 -2.81 9.47
CA PRO A 302 -21.58 -1.74 10.43
C PRO A 302 -21.11 -2.26 11.80
N ASN A 303 -20.53 -1.37 12.60
CA ASN A 303 -20.14 -1.67 13.98
C ASN A 303 -20.60 -0.55 14.93
N PRO A 304 -20.64 -0.79 16.27
CA PRO A 304 -21.18 0.17 17.25
C PRO A 304 -20.46 1.53 17.28
N TRP A 305 -19.23 1.57 16.79
CA TRP A 305 -18.38 2.77 16.80
C TRP A 305 -18.36 3.50 15.46
N GLU A 306 -19.20 3.08 14.51
CA GLU A 306 -19.26 3.67 13.15
C GLU A 306 -17.90 3.77 12.44
N ARG A 307 -16.99 2.83 12.75
CA ARG A 307 -15.66 2.78 12.16
C ARG A 307 -15.67 2.10 10.79
N ASN A 308 -14.98 2.67 9.82
CA ASN A 308 -14.60 1.94 8.62
C ASN A 308 -13.56 0.88 8.98
N VAL A 309 -13.69 -0.31 8.39
CA VAL A 309 -12.75 -1.41 8.61
C VAL A 309 -12.02 -1.65 7.30
N ARG A 310 -11.03 -0.78 7.00
CA ARG A 310 -10.16 -0.91 5.83
C ARG A 310 -8.90 -1.67 6.22
N LEU A 311 -8.94 -3.00 6.03
CA LEU A 311 -7.89 -3.91 6.49
C LEU A 311 -6.59 -3.70 5.70
N ALA A 312 -5.56 -3.20 6.35
CA ALA A 312 -4.30 -2.82 5.74
C ALA A 312 -3.16 -3.81 6.02
N GLY A 313 -3.15 -4.42 7.18
CA GLY A 313 -2.16 -5.44 7.59
C GLY A 313 -2.83 -6.61 8.28
N ILE A 314 -2.21 -7.77 8.20
CA ILE A 314 -2.65 -9.02 8.83
C ILE A 314 -1.46 -9.78 9.38
N ASP A 315 -1.62 -10.36 10.56
CA ASP A 315 -0.74 -11.39 11.10
C ASP A 315 -1.55 -12.30 12.06
N PHE A 316 -0.91 -13.33 12.63
CA PHE A 316 -1.56 -14.31 13.49
C PHE A 316 -0.79 -14.53 14.79
N PHE A 317 -1.53 -14.71 15.88
CA PHE A 317 -1.00 -15.29 17.10
C PHE A 317 -0.78 -16.79 16.93
N PRO A 318 0.12 -17.40 17.72
CA PRO A 318 0.36 -18.84 17.63
C PRO A 318 -0.87 -19.71 17.90
N ASP A 319 -1.87 -19.19 18.60
CA ASP A 319 -3.13 -19.87 18.91
C ASP A 319 -4.16 -19.81 17.77
N GLY A 320 -3.87 -19.10 16.66
CA GLY A 320 -4.72 -18.98 15.50
C GLY A 320 -5.55 -17.70 15.46
N ARG A 321 -5.63 -16.91 16.54
CA ARG A 321 -6.28 -15.61 16.47
C ARG A 321 -5.56 -14.70 15.49
N ALA A 322 -6.35 -14.01 14.68
CA ALA A 322 -5.82 -13.02 13.74
C ALA A 322 -5.70 -11.64 14.39
N ILE A 323 -4.75 -10.85 13.90
CA ILE A 323 -4.64 -9.44 14.21
C ILE A 323 -4.61 -8.63 12.91
N PHE A 324 -5.34 -7.54 12.90
CA PHE A 324 -5.40 -6.62 11.76
C PHE A 324 -5.11 -5.19 12.21
N CYS A 325 -4.36 -4.44 11.41
CA CYS A 325 -4.42 -2.99 11.47
C CYS A 325 -5.29 -2.46 10.34
N THR A 326 -6.06 -1.40 10.61
CA THR A 326 -6.85 -0.70 9.59
C THR A 326 -6.13 0.58 9.19
N PHE A 327 -6.28 0.96 7.93
CA PHE A 327 -5.75 2.22 7.43
C PHE A 327 -6.34 3.45 8.16
N ASP A 328 -7.48 3.27 8.82
CA ASP A 328 -8.17 4.26 9.65
C ASP A 328 -7.53 4.44 11.04
N GLY A 329 -6.51 3.65 11.39
CA GLY A 329 -5.73 3.80 12.62
C GLY A 329 -6.10 2.85 13.75
N ASP A 330 -6.96 1.86 13.52
CA ASP A 330 -7.37 0.88 14.52
C ASP A 330 -6.56 -0.41 14.42
N VAL A 331 -6.53 -1.15 15.52
CA VAL A 331 -6.06 -2.55 15.58
C VAL A 331 -7.18 -3.43 16.11
N TRP A 332 -7.43 -4.53 15.42
CA TRP A 332 -8.47 -5.50 15.75
C TRP A 332 -7.88 -6.88 15.96
N VAL A 333 -8.36 -7.56 16.98
CA VAL A 333 -8.09 -8.99 17.22
C VAL A 333 -9.35 -9.78 16.84
N VAL A 334 -9.16 -10.89 16.13
CA VAL A 334 -10.25 -11.69 15.61
C VAL A 334 -10.05 -13.15 15.98
N ASP A 335 -11.07 -13.72 16.59
CA ASP A 335 -11.14 -15.14 16.93
C ASP A 335 -12.11 -15.87 15.99
N GLY A 336 -11.89 -17.16 15.77
CA GLY A 336 -12.76 -17.98 14.94
C GLY A 336 -12.66 -17.73 13.44
N ILE A 337 -11.46 -17.41 12.94
CA ILE A 337 -11.22 -17.14 11.52
C ILE A 337 -10.87 -18.38 10.71
N GLU A 338 -10.43 -19.46 11.37
CA GLU A 338 -9.92 -20.67 10.75
C GLU A 338 -10.97 -21.43 9.93
N GLU A 339 -10.52 -22.32 9.05
CA GLU A 339 -11.39 -23.15 8.23
C GLU A 339 -12.28 -24.05 9.10
N GLY A 340 -13.59 -24.02 8.83
CA GLY A 340 -14.59 -24.78 9.59
C GLY A 340 -15.24 -24.02 10.75
N SER A 341 -14.76 -22.81 11.08
CA SER A 341 -15.41 -21.95 12.07
C SER A 341 -16.78 -21.47 11.57
N GLN A 342 -17.73 -21.29 12.51
CA GLN A 342 -19.11 -20.89 12.22
C GLN A 342 -19.31 -19.37 12.23
N GLY A 343 -18.32 -18.61 12.66
CA GLY A 343 -18.37 -17.16 12.74
C GLY A 343 -17.12 -16.59 13.39
N GLN A 344 -16.93 -15.28 13.27
CA GLN A 344 -15.77 -14.58 13.80
C GLN A 344 -16.20 -13.59 14.87
N THR A 345 -15.42 -13.49 15.93
CA THR A 345 -15.57 -12.49 16.99
C THR A 345 -14.49 -11.43 16.82
N TRP A 346 -14.91 -10.21 16.54
CA TRP A 346 -14.03 -9.06 16.33
C TRP A 346 -13.96 -8.19 17.57
N THR A 347 -12.78 -7.96 18.11
CA THR A 347 -12.53 -7.11 19.27
C THR A 347 -11.54 -6.01 18.91
N ARG A 348 -11.88 -4.76 19.23
CA ARG A 348 -10.93 -3.65 19.07
C ARG A 348 -9.86 -3.73 20.15
N PHE A 349 -8.61 -3.52 19.74
CA PHE A 349 -7.45 -3.61 20.63
C PHE A 349 -6.74 -2.26 20.81
N ALA A 350 -6.66 -1.45 19.75
CA ALA A 350 -6.01 -0.14 19.77
C ALA A 350 -6.62 0.79 18.72
N SER A 351 -6.42 2.10 18.90
CA SER A 351 -6.78 3.16 17.96
C SER A 351 -5.76 4.31 17.97
N GLY A 352 -6.00 5.37 17.18
CA GLY A 352 -5.19 6.58 17.18
C GLY A 352 -3.89 6.51 16.38
N LEU A 353 -3.62 5.43 15.65
CA LEU A 353 -2.43 5.26 14.82
C LEU A 353 -2.52 6.04 13.50
N HIS A 354 -1.37 6.37 12.91
CA HIS A 354 -1.29 7.19 11.70
C HIS A 354 -1.10 6.36 10.43
N GLU A 355 -2.20 6.00 9.75
CA GLU A 355 -2.19 5.26 8.48
C GLU A 355 -1.37 3.96 8.55
N PRO A 356 -1.59 3.10 9.55
CA PRO A 356 -0.83 1.86 9.65
C PRO A 356 -1.14 0.93 8.47
N LYS A 357 -0.11 0.24 7.97
CA LYS A 357 -0.24 -0.70 6.84
C LYS A 357 0.37 -2.07 7.12
N SER A 358 1.03 -2.23 8.25
CA SER A 358 1.56 -3.53 8.65
C SER A 358 1.43 -3.73 10.15
N VAL A 359 1.11 -4.94 10.51
CA VAL A 359 1.13 -5.45 11.88
C VAL A 359 1.94 -6.75 11.89
N SER A 360 2.66 -7.01 12.97
CA SER A 360 3.44 -8.23 13.12
C SER A 360 3.43 -8.69 14.56
N ILE A 361 3.27 -10.00 14.76
CA ILE A 361 3.43 -10.66 16.06
C ILE A 361 4.83 -11.25 16.15
N VAL A 362 5.62 -10.77 17.08
CA VAL A 362 6.97 -11.29 17.34
C VAL A 362 7.07 -11.67 18.82
N GLU A 363 7.30 -12.95 19.12
CA GLU A 363 7.37 -13.49 20.48
C GLU A 363 6.15 -13.13 21.36
N GLY A 364 4.98 -13.04 20.74
CA GLY A 364 3.72 -12.69 21.37
C GLY A 364 3.44 -11.19 21.51
N ALA A 365 4.42 -10.33 21.25
CA ALA A 365 4.24 -8.88 21.26
C ALA A 365 3.72 -8.37 19.92
N ILE A 366 2.88 -7.33 19.96
CA ILE A 366 2.23 -6.72 18.81
C ILE A 366 3.05 -5.50 18.36
N TYR A 367 3.50 -5.51 17.11
CA TYR A 367 4.19 -4.40 16.47
C TYR A 367 3.39 -3.88 15.29
N VAL A 368 3.20 -2.57 15.23
CA VAL A 368 2.50 -1.91 14.12
C VAL A 368 3.44 -0.90 13.48
N PHE A 369 3.51 -0.92 12.15
CA PHE A 369 4.24 0.08 11.37
C PHE A 369 3.27 1.09 10.79
N ASP A 370 3.36 2.30 11.30
CA ASP A 370 2.64 3.47 10.86
C ASP A 370 3.58 4.61 10.45
N ARG A 371 3.06 5.79 10.15
CA ARG A 371 3.92 6.94 9.79
C ARG A 371 4.78 7.45 10.95
N ASN A 372 4.42 7.14 12.20
CA ASN A 372 5.22 7.51 13.36
C ASN A 372 6.44 6.59 13.57
N GLY A 373 6.43 5.41 12.94
CA GLY A 373 7.50 4.42 13.07
C GLY A 373 6.96 3.05 13.43
N ILE A 374 7.72 2.27 14.19
CA ILE A 374 7.28 0.98 14.72
C ILE A 374 6.80 1.20 16.15
N VAL A 375 5.53 0.99 16.36
CA VAL A 375 4.87 1.07 17.67
C VAL A 375 4.66 -0.35 18.19
N ARG A 376 5.09 -0.64 19.43
CA ARG A 376 4.69 -1.85 20.13
C ARG A 376 3.47 -1.53 21.00
N LEU A 377 2.46 -2.36 20.93
CA LEU A 377 1.21 -2.20 21.65
C LEU A 377 1.16 -3.23 22.78
N ASP A 378 1.08 -2.75 24.01
CA ASP A 378 1.02 -3.60 25.20
C ASP A 378 -0.30 -3.33 25.96
N ASP A 379 -0.95 -4.41 26.38
CA ASP A 379 -2.06 -4.46 27.33
C ASP A 379 -1.48 -4.83 28.69
N GLU A 380 -1.10 -3.83 29.48
CA GLU A 380 -0.39 -4.04 30.73
C GLU A 380 -1.32 -4.46 31.88
N ASP A 381 -2.60 -4.08 31.83
CA ASP A 381 -3.57 -4.43 32.86
C ASP A 381 -4.39 -5.69 32.56
N GLY A 382 -4.24 -6.23 31.35
CA GLY A 382 -4.86 -7.50 30.92
C GLY A 382 -6.35 -7.37 30.60
N ASN A 383 -6.81 -6.15 30.26
CA ASN A 383 -8.21 -5.89 29.97
C ASN A 383 -8.64 -6.19 28.52
N GLY A 384 -7.69 -6.49 27.63
CA GLY A 384 -7.90 -6.79 26.21
C GLY A 384 -7.80 -5.57 25.29
N GLU A 385 -7.34 -4.42 25.77
CA GLU A 385 -7.07 -3.20 25.02
C GLU A 385 -5.67 -2.68 25.33
N ALA A 386 -4.99 -2.11 24.33
CA ALA A 386 -3.66 -1.55 24.54
C ALA A 386 -3.75 -0.28 25.39
N ASP A 387 -2.99 -0.24 26.48
CA ASP A 387 -2.84 0.92 27.33
C ASP A 387 -1.46 1.55 27.27
N TRP A 388 -0.47 0.85 26.70
CA TRP A 388 0.87 1.35 26.43
C TRP A 388 1.25 1.25 24.96
N TYR A 389 1.47 2.38 24.33
CA TYR A 389 1.93 2.55 22.95
C TYR A 389 3.43 2.85 22.97
N ALA A 390 4.25 1.80 23.10
CA ALA A 390 5.69 1.92 23.20
C ALA A 390 6.31 2.27 21.84
N ASN A 391 7.16 3.27 21.80
CA ASN A 391 8.00 3.53 20.62
C ASN A 391 9.11 2.49 20.53
N PHE A 392 8.88 1.42 19.76
CA PHE A 392 9.97 0.51 19.44
C PHE A 392 11.04 1.24 18.64
N SER A 393 10.65 1.95 17.58
CA SER A 393 11.59 2.71 16.76
C SER A 393 10.92 3.79 15.89
N ASN A 394 11.38 5.02 16.02
CA ASN A 394 11.08 6.12 15.10
C ASN A 394 12.34 6.63 14.36
N VAL A 395 13.44 5.87 14.39
CA VAL A 395 14.75 6.31 13.86
C VAL A 395 14.77 6.50 12.35
N VAL A 396 13.92 5.81 11.59
CA VAL A 396 13.81 6.00 10.14
C VAL A 396 13.07 7.32 9.87
N PRO A 397 13.68 8.31 9.20
CA PRO A 397 13.05 9.60 8.95
C PRO A 397 11.71 9.50 8.24
N GLN A 398 10.78 10.37 8.61
CA GLN A 398 9.47 10.54 7.97
C GLN A 398 9.27 12.00 7.61
N THR A 399 9.04 12.29 6.33
CA THR A 399 8.68 13.64 5.90
C THR A 399 7.15 13.85 5.95
N ALA A 400 6.72 15.08 5.74
CA ALA A 400 5.32 15.41 5.60
C ALA A 400 4.74 15.08 4.20
N GLU A 401 5.51 14.39 3.35
CA GLU A 401 5.02 13.99 2.04
C GLU A 401 3.89 12.96 2.18
N THR A 402 2.71 13.30 1.66
CA THR A 402 1.49 12.51 1.85
C THR A 402 1.57 11.11 1.24
N ARG A 403 2.52 10.87 0.33
CA ARG A 403 2.73 9.56 -0.31
C ARG A 403 3.98 8.82 0.14
N GLU A 404 4.63 9.31 1.16
CA GLU A 404 5.67 8.59 1.88
C GLU A 404 5.03 7.68 2.93
N PHE A 405 4.28 6.69 2.44
CA PHE A 405 3.60 5.74 3.32
C PHE A 405 4.58 4.79 4.01
N ALA A 406 4.20 4.34 5.21
CA ALA A 406 4.71 3.14 5.86
C ALA A 406 4.19 1.91 5.09
N MET A 407 4.82 1.55 3.94
CA MET A 407 4.26 0.60 2.99
C MET A 407 4.18 -0.81 3.53
N ASP A 408 5.27 -1.29 4.11
CA ASP A 408 5.39 -2.66 4.56
C ASP A 408 6.41 -2.83 5.68
N MET A 409 6.18 -3.81 6.54
CA MET A 409 7.10 -4.23 7.60
C MET A 409 7.11 -5.75 7.72
N ILE A 410 8.29 -6.31 7.88
CA ILE A 410 8.47 -7.74 8.12
C ILE A 410 9.60 -7.96 9.14
N SER A 411 9.40 -8.89 10.09
CA SER A 411 10.45 -9.26 11.07
C SER A 411 11.60 -10.00 10.39
N ASP A 412 12.84 -9.65 10.75
CA ASP A 412 14.05 -10.35 10.31
C ASP A 412 14.31 -11.66 11.07
N ARG A 413 13.41 -12.03 12.01
CA ARG A 413 13.52 -13.19 12.91
C ARG A 413 14.72 -13.14 13.87
N LYS A 414 15.32 -11.96 14.05
CA LYS A 414 16.46 -11.72 14.95
C LYS A 414 16.21 -10.54 15.88
N GLY A 415 14.94 -10.13 15.97
CA GLY A 415 14.48 -9.01 16.77
C GLY A 415 14.43 -7.67 16.03
N GLY A 416 14.94 -7.59 14.80
CA GLY A 416 14.87 -6.42 13.94
C GLY A 416 13.74 -6.50 12.92
N PHE A 417 13.60 -5.44 12.11
CA PHE A 417 12.56 -5.34 11.09
C PHE A 417 13.09 -4.76 9.79
N PHE A 418 12.66 -5.34 8.67
CA PHE A 418 12.73 -4.69 7.38
C PHE A 418 11.50 -3.81 7.19
N LEU A 419 11.72 -2.55 6.77
CA LEU A 419 10.68 -1.56 6.48
C LEU A 419 10.76 -1.14 5.03
N ALA A 420 9.62 -1.13 4.35
CA ALA A 420 9.50 -0.55 3.01
C ALA A 420 8.76 0.79 3.10
N LYS A 421 9.34 1.85 2.52
CA LYS A 421 8.78 3.20 2.52
C LYS A 421 8.51 3.71 1.11
N GLY A 422 7.34 4.32 0.94
CA GLY A 422 6.95 4.94 -0.32
C GLY A 422 7.78 6.17 -0.67
N GLY A 423 7.93 6.47 -1.97
CA GLY A 423 8.70 7.60 -2.45
C GLY A 423 8.14 8.22 -3.74
N GLN A 424 6.85 8.12 -3.94
CA GLN A 424 6.21 8.35 -5.25
C GLN A 424 6.31 9.78 -5.77
N VAL A 425 6.10 10.77 -4.92
CA VAL A 425 6.08 12.18 -5.32
C VAL A 425 6.63 13.01 -4.18
N GLY A 426 7.85 13.48 -4.26
CA GLY A 426 8.39 14.32 -3.21
C GLY A 426 8.07 15.78 -3.43
N SER A 427 7.37 16.44 -2.50
CA SER A 427 7.47 17.89 -2.32
C SER A 427 8.81 18.23 -1.69
N THR A 428 9.32 17.31 -0.87
CA THR A 428 10.68 17.27 -0.34
C THR A 428 11.29 15.90 -0.64
N LYS A 429 12.56 15.88 -0.94
CA LYS A 429 13.29 14.65 -1.24
C LYS A 429 13.82 14.06 0.07
N GLY A 430 12.94 13.34 0.80
CA GLY A 430 13.35 12.69 2.04
C GLY A 430 14.36 11.55 1.83
N ARG A 431 15.32 11.44 2.72
CA ARG A 431 16.41 10.43 2.67
C ARG A 431 15.90 9.01 2.66
N ALA A 432 14.83 8.72 3.39
CA ALA A 432 14.23 7.41 3.50
C ALA A 432 13.08 7.17 2.50
N ASN A 433 12.78 8.14 1.62
CA ASN A 433 11.72 8.00 0.63
C ASN A 433 12.13 6.99 -0.44
N GLY A 434 11.23 6.06 -0.75
CA GLY A 434 11.46 5.04 -1.78
C GLY A 434 12.61 4.09 -1.42
N THR A 435 12.65 3.64 -0.18
CA THR A 435 13.70 2.77 0.34
C THR A 435 13.16 1.52 1.01
N ILE A 436 14.02 0.52 1.12
CA ILE A 436 13.90 -0.53 2.11
C ILE A 436 14.98 -0.28 3.16
N ALA A 437 14.58 -0.17 4.42
CA ALA A 437 15.45 0.02 5.57
C ALA A 437 15.41 -1.21 6.48
N HIS A 438 16.47 -1.46 7.20
CA HIS A 438 16.52 -2.45 8.28
C HIS A 438 16.72 -1.73 9.61
N VAL A 439 15.81 -1.92 10.54
CA VAL A 439 15.86 -1.42 11.91
C VAL A 439 16.49 -2.50 12.79
N ALA A 440 17.48 -2.11 13.60
CA ALA A 440 18.17 -3.01 14.49
C ALA A 440 17.26 -3.53 15.63
N PRO A 441 17.59 -4.67 16.27
CA PRO A 441 16.79 -5.27 17.35
C PRO A 441 16.55 -4.38 18.56
N ASP A 442 17.42 -3.42 18.82
CA ASP A 442 17.28 -2.45 19.91
C ASP A 442 16.40 -1.23 19.55
N GLY A 443 15.93 -1.14 18.27
CA GLY A 443 15.13 -0.05 17.77
C GLY A 443 15.86 1.30 17.65
N ASN A 444 17.16 1.37 17.97
CA ASN A 444 17.90 2.62 18.11
C ASN A 444 18.71 3.02 16.87
N SER A 445 18.78 2.16 15.89
CA SER A 445 19.52 2.42 14.66
C SER A 445 18.86 1.75 13.45
N TYR A 446 19.18 2.26 12.27
CA TYR A 446 18.75 1.66 11.01
C TYR A 446 19.83 1.73 9.95
N THR A 447 19.70 0.89 8.94
CA THR A 447 20.51 0.94 7.72
C THR A 447 19.60 0.95 6.50
N ILE A 448 19.93 1.73 5.48
CA ILE A 448 19.26 1.64 4.18
C ILE A 448 19.78 0.41 3.46
N VAL A 449 18.89 -0.51 3.14
CA VAL A 449 19.18 -1.75 2.41
C VAL A 449 19.13 -1.51 0.91
N ALA A 450 18.09 -0.80 0.44
CA ALA A 450 17.86 -0.56 -0.98
C ALA A 450 17.21 0.82 -1.21
N THR A 451 17.48 1.39 -2.40
CA THR A 451 16.97 2.71 -2.80
C THR A 451 16.36 2.68 -4.20
N GLY A 452 15.71 3.77 -4.61
CA GLY A 452 15.15 3.88 -5.97
C GLY A 452 13.89 3.04 -6.16
N LEU A 453 13.05 2.96 -5.14
CA LEU A 453 11.75 2.30 -5.13
C LEU A 453 10.63 3.34 -5.12
N ARG A 454 9.46 3.00 -5.68
CA ARG A 454 8.32 3.89 -5.78
C ARG A 454 7.34 3.69 -4.63
N GLN A 455 6.76 2.49 -4.55
CA GLN A 455 5.81 2.06 -3.52
C GLN A 455 6.07 0.57 -3.23
N PRO A 456 7.22 0.26 -2.63
CA PRO A 456 7.65 -1.11 -2.46
C PRO A 456 6.82 -1.86 -1.42
N TYR A 457 6.56 -3.13 -1.71
CA TYR A 457 6.12 -4.13 -0.75
C TYR A 457 7.15 -5.25 -0.69
N ILE A 458 7.30 -5.88 0.45
CA ILE A 458 8.34 -6.87 0.70
C ILE A 458 7.77 -8.27 0.99
N GLY A 459 8.58 -9.27 0.77
CA GLY A 459 8.39 -10.65 1.20
C GLY A 459 9.70 -11.18 1.79
N TYR A 460 9.61 -12.05 2.76
CA TYR A 460 10.78 -12.64 3.41
C TYR A 460 10.61 -14.16 3.54
N ASP A 461 11.58 -14.91 3.02
CA ASP A 461 11.59 -16.36 3.18
C ASP A 461 12.15 -16.71 4.57
N PRO A 462 11.35 -17.27 5.47
CA PRO A 462 11.79 -17.57 6.83
C PRO A 462 12.87 -18.66 6.91
N GLU A 463 13.01 -19.48 5.88
CA GLU A 463 14.00 -20.57 5.83
C GLU A 463 15.35 -20.06 5.28
N THR A 464 15.34 -19.36 4.15
CA THR A 464 16.56 -18.95 3.47
C THR A 464 17.03 -17.54 3.80
N GLY A 465 16.15 -16.71 4.37
CA GLY A 465 16.40 -15.30 4.63
C GLY A 465 16.40 -14.42 3.38
N ILE A 466 15.89 -14.93 2.25
CA ILE A 466 15.77 -14.14 1.01
C ILE A 466 14.71 -13.06 1.20
N LEU A 467 15.13 -11.81 1.05
CA LEU A 467 14.25 -10.65 1.01
C LEU A 467 13.88 -10.35 -0.44
N THR A 468 12.58 -10.38 -0.74
CA THR A 468 12.04 -10.01 -2.05
C THR A 468 11.27 -8.70 -1.96
N SER A 469 11.07 -8.03 -3.07
CA SER A 469 10.22 -6.85 -3.16
C SER A 469 9.52 -6.78 -4.51
N SER A 470 8.26 -6.42 -4.50
CA SER A 470 7.59 -5.84 -5.64
C SER A 470 7.67 -4.31 -5.57
N ASP A 471 7.44 -3.67 -6.70
CA ASP A 471 7.29 -2.22 -6.78
C ASP A 471 6.23 -1.89 -7.84
N GLN A 472 5.88 -0.64 -7.99
CA GLN A 472 4.89 -0.21 -8.96
C GLN A 472 5.55 0.34 -10.23
N GLN A 473 4.86 0.21 -11.36
CA GLN A 473 5.19 0.95 -12.57
C GLN A 473 5.28 2.45 -12.29
N GLY A 474 6.20 3.14 -12.95
CA GLY A 474 6.42 4.57 -12.76
C GLY A 474 7.56 5.11 -13.62
N HIS A 475 8.08 6.26 -13.28
CA HIS A 475 9.28 6.82 -13.93
C HIS A 475 10.46 5.88 -13.71
N TRP A 476 11.14 5.48 -14.78
CA TRP A 476 12.22 4.50 -14.78
C TRP A 476 11.81 3.08 -14.35
N LYS A 477 10.52 2.85 -14.16
CA LYS A 477 9.90 1.55 -13.85
C LYS A 477 8.94 1.19 -14.99
N PRO A 478 9.39 0.42 -15.98
CA PRO A 478 8.61 0.16 -17.19
C PRO A 478 7.35 -0.67 -16.97
N ALA A 479 7.39 -1.59 -16.02
CA ALA A 479 6.31 -2.49 -15.63
C ALA A 479 6.43 -2.78 -14.12
N THR A 480 5.56 -3.61 -13.57
CA THR A 480 5.66 -4.08 -12.17
C THR A 480 6.83 -5.05 -12.04
N PRO A 481 7.88 -4.75 -11.23
CA PRO A 481 9.00 -5.63 -11.04
C PRO A 481 8.86 -6.55 -9.84
N ILE A 482 9.57 -7.67 -9.86
CA ILE A 482 9.93 -8.46 -8.68
C ILE A 482 11.45 -8.53 -8.57
N TYR A 483 11.95 -8.22 -7.39
CA TYR A 483 13.37 -8.21 -7.05
C TYR A 483 13.69 -9.17 -5.90
N ARG A 484 14.84 -9.83 -5.92
CA ARG A 484 15.54 -10.21 -4.69
C ARG A 484 16.42 -9.05 -4.28
N ILE A 485 16.16 -8.53 -3.10
CA ILE A 485 16.80 -7.31 -2.61
C ILE A 485 18.25 -7.58 -2.20
N GLU A 486 19.13 -6.73 -2.64
CA GLU A 486 20.54 -6.75 -2.30
C GLU A 486 20.97 -5.44 -1.61
N GLN A 487 21.80 -5.58 -0.59
CA GLN A 487 22.34 -4.44 0.17
C GLN A 487 23.04 -3.43 -0.75
N GLY A 488 22.64 -2.16 -0.63
CA GLY A 488 23.26 -1.04 -1.32
C GLY A 488 22.86 -0.88 -2.78
N LYS A 489 21.92 -1.67 -3.31
CA LYS A 489 21.47 -1.55 -4.70
C LYS A 489 20.43 -0.43 -4.88
N TYR A 490 20.48 0.16 -6.07
CA TYR A 490 19.58 1.17 -6.57
C TYR A 490 18.64 0.57 -7.63
N TYR A 491 17.34 0.69 -7.44
CA TYR A 491 16.33 0.02 -8.26
C TYR A 491 15.62 0.94 -9.27
N GLY A 492 16.10 2.16 -9.47
CA GLY A 492 15.84 2.98 -10.66
C GLY A 492 14.80 4.07 -10.52
N PHE A 493 13.81 3.97 -9.61
CA PHE A 493 12.76 4.98 -9.52
C PHE A 493 13.31 6.37 -9.17
N GLN A 494 12.83 7.37 -9.92
CA GLN A 494 13.02 8.79 -9.61
C GLN A 494 11.70 9.53 -9.73
N PRO A 495 11.31 10.36 -8.77
CA PRO A 495 10.12 11.20 -8.87
C PRO A 495 10.16 12.14 -10.08
N ALA A 496 9.01 12.41 -10.68
CA ALA A 496 8.89 13.26 -11.86
C ALA A 496 9.42 14.69 -11.67
N LYS A 497 9.41 15.19 -10.43
CA LYS A 497 9.87 16.54 -10.06
C LYS A 497 11.39 16.71 -10.02
N LEU A 498 12.19 15.65 -10.16
CA LEU A 498 13.64 15.80 -10.22
C LEU A 498 14.04 16.61 -11.45
N LYS A 499 14.90 17.61 -11.25
CA LYS A 499 15.35 18.54 -12.30
C LYS A 499 16.14 17.84 -13.40
N ASP A 500 16.93 16.84 -13.05
CA ASP A 500 17.68 16.03 -14.01
C ASP A 500 17.05 14.64 -14.13
N LYS A 501 16.25 14.48 -15.17
CA LYS A 501 15.52 13.24 -15.46
C LYS A 501 16.35 12.19 -16.21
N ALA A 502 17.54 12.56 -16.64
CA ALA A 502 18.41 11.73 -17.48
C ALA A 502 19.51 11.03 -16.69
N VAL A 503 19.88 11.54 -15.52
CA VAL A 503 21.00 11.04 -14.73
C VAL A 503 20.50 10.21 -13.55
N HIS A 504 21.09 9.04 -13.40
CA HIS A 504 20.86 8.16 -12.25
C HIS A 504 22.00 8.26 -11.26
N PRO A 505 21.72 8.23 -9.95
CA PRO A 505 22.75 8.26 -8.91
C PRO A 505 23.67 7.02 -8.93
N ALA A 506 23.18 5.92 -9.47
CA ALA A 506 23.91 4.65 -9.57
C ALA A 506 23.35 3.82 -10.74
N PRO A 507 24.08 2.77 -11.19
CA PRO A 507 23.51 1.80 -12.12
C PRO A 507 22.23 1.18 -11.57
N ILE A 508 21.20 1.08 -12.41
CA ILE A 508 19.94 0.45 -12.03
C ILE A 508 20.14 -1.06 -11.93
N ALA A 509 19.78 -1.63 -10.77
CA ALA A 509 19.78 -3.08 -10.60
C ALA A 509 18.71 -3.72 -11.50
N PRO A 510 19.02 -4.84 -12.19
CA PRO A 510 18.06 -5.51 -13.05
C PRO A 510 16.89 -6.07 -12.24
N SER A 511 15.71 -6.10 -12.83
CA SER A 511 14.57 -6.86 -12.30
C SER A 511 14.73 -8.33 -12.69
N GLU A 512 14.48 -9.23 -11.76
CA GLU A 512 14.42 -10.66 -12.07
C GLU A 512 13.15 -11.02 -12.82
N ILE A 513 12.07 -10.28 -12.56
CA ILE A 513 10.80 -10.46 -13.25
C ILE A 513 10.18 -9.10 -13.55
N TRP A 514 9.73 -8.91 -14.78
CA TRP A 514 8.85 -7.84 -15.19
C TRP A 514 7.46 -8.42 -15.44
N ILE A 515 6.49 -8.04 -14.62
CA ILE A 515 5.09 -8.44 -14.81
C ILE A 515 4.45 -7.44 -15.77
N PRO A 516 3.93 -7.88 -16.93
CA PRO A 516 3.32 -6.97 -17.89
C PRO A 516 2.18 -6.16 -17.30
N HIS A 517 2.13 -4.87 -17.64
CA HIS A 517 1.15 -3.92 -17.10
C HIS A 517 -0.31 -4.35 -17.30
N PHE A 518 -0.62 -5.01 -18.41
CA PHE A 518 -1.98 -5.47 -18.72
C PHE A 518 -2.48 -6.62 -17.85
N ILE A 519 -1.60 -7.28 -17.09
CA ILE A 519 -1.99 -8.29 -16.10
C ILE A 519 -1.83 -7.80 -14.67
N ASN A 520 -0.85 -6.94 -14.37
CA ASN A 520 -0.66 -6.36 -13.05
C ASN A 520 -0.20 -4.91 -13.14
N GLN A 521 -1.04 -3.98 -12.70
CA GLN A 521 -0.75 -2.55 -12.74
C GLN A 521 -0.07 -2.02 -11.48
N SER A 522 -0.31 -2.68 -10.34
CA SER A 522 0.23 -2.31 -9.04
C SER A 522 0.56 -3.56 -8.25
N GLY A 523 1.83 -3.77 -7.98
CA GLY A 523 2.27 -4.82 -7.08
C GLY A 523 1.93 -4.50 -5.62
N ALA A 524 1.67 -5.54 -4.83
CA ALA A 524 1.49 -5.48 -3.39
C ALA A 524 2.43 -6.50 -2.72
N SER A 525 2.12 -6.97 -1.53
CA SER A 525 3.00 -7.85 -0.74
C SER A 525 3.31 -9.18 -1.45
N GLN A 526 4.28 -9.85 -0.94
CA GLN A 526 4.71 -11.17 -1.37
C GLN A 526 4.70 -12.11 -0.18
N VAL A 527 4.16 -13.31 -0.37
CA VAL A 527 4.00 -14.30 0.68
C VAL A 527 4.66 -15.60 0.27
N TRP A 528 5.59 -16.07 1.06
CA TRP A 528 6.11 -17.42 0.96
C TRP A 528 5.12 -18.39 1.59
N MET A 529 4.74 -19.45 0.88
CA MET A 529 3.80 -20.47 1.38
C MET A 529 4.48 -21.38 2.40
N LYS A 530 4.98 -20.77 3.47
CA LYS A 530 5.68 -21.36 4.59
C LYS A 530 5.15 -20.81 5.90
N GLN A 531 5.16 -21.66 6.91
CA GLN A 531 4.94 -21.28 8.29
C GLN A 531 6.12 -20.42 8.81
N ARG A 532 5.95 -19.81 9.96
CA ARG A 532 6.99 -18.98 10.58
C ARG A 532 8.27 -19.74 10.93
N ASP A 533 8.19 -21.03 11.20
CA ASP A 533 9.34 -21.89 11.47
C ASP A 533 10.05 -22.39 10.19
N GLY A 534 9.56 -22.00 9.02
CA GLY A 534 10.07 -22.38 7.72
C GLY A 534 9.45 -23.67 7.17
N SER A 535 8.61 -24.37 7.93
CA SER A 535 7.86 -25.52 7.43
C SER A 535 6.85 -25.11 6.34
N PRO A 536 6.50 -26.00 5.41
CA PRO A 536 5.51 -25.70 4.38
C PRO A 536 4.14 -25.33 4.96
N ALA A 537 3.42 -24.42 4.29
CA ALA A 537 2.01 -24.19 4.51
C ALA A 537 1.16 -25.41 4.09
N ASP A 538 -0.14 -25.38 4.30
CA ASP A 538 -1.07 -26.38 3.77
C ASP A 538 -1.87 -25.82 2.56
N MET A 539 -1.10 -25.50 1.51
CA MET A 539 -1.59 -24.90 0.26
C MET A 539 -1.40 -25.84 -0.94
N GLY A 540 -1.27 -27.14 -0.68
CA GLY A 540 -1.11 -28.15 -1.72
C GLY A 540 0.11 -27.88 -2.62
N PRO A 541 -0.09 -27.71 -3.94
CA PRO A 541 1.01 -27.55 -4.90
C PRO A 541 1.78 -26.24 -4.76
N LEU A 542 1.29 -25.32 -3.94
CA LEU A 542 1.96 -24.03 -3.67
C LEU A 542 2.83 -24.08 -2.42
N ASN A 543 2.89 -25.20 -1.71
CA ASN A 543 3.71 -25.34 -0.50
C ASN A 543 5.17 -24.96 -0.75
N GLY A 544 5.69 -24.02 0.05
CA GLY A 544 7.05 -23.51 -0.07
C GLY A 544 7.27 -22.47 -1.17
N GLU A 545 6.28 -22.22 -2.01
CA GLU A 545 6.38 -21.32 -3.16
C GLU A 545 6.16 -19.84 -2.78
N LEU A 546 6.63 -18.95 -3.64
CA LEU A 546 6.40 -17.51 -3.49
C LEU A 546 5.14 -17.09 -4.25
N ILE A 547 4.25 -16.38 -3.57
CA ILE A 547 3.05 -15.78 -4.14
C ILE A 547 3.20 -14.26 -4.14
N HIS A 548 2.95 -13.65 -5.30
CA HIS A 548 2.84 -12.21 -5.46
C HIS A 548 1.38 -11.77 -5.49
N ILE A 549 1.07 -10.68 -4.81
CA ILE A 549 -0.27 -10.09 -4.71
C ILE A 549 -0.35 -8.88 -5.65
N GLY A 550 -1.35 -8.86 -6.53
CA GLY A 550 -1.70 -7.71 -7.35
C GLY A 550 -2.82 -6.89 -6.73
N TYR A 551 -2.68 -5.55 -6.70
CA TYR A 551 -3.62 -4.65 -6.04
C TYR A 551 -4.70 -4.09 -6.98
N ASN A 552 -4.31 -3.39 -8.06
CA ASN A 552 -5.25 -2.67 -8.94
C ASN A 552 -6.22 -3.64 -9.63
N ARG A 553 -5.70 -4.76 -10.08
CA ARG A 553 -6.46 -5.95 -10.48
C ARG A 553 -6.20 -6.98 -9.39
N PRO A 554 -7.15 -7.18 -8.46
CA PRO A 554 -6.94 -8.09 -7.35
C PRO A 554 -6.76 -9.52 -7.86
N GLU A 555 -5.51 -9.98 -7.82
CA GLU A 555 -5.09 -11.24 -8.42
C GLU A 555 -3.85 -11.79 -7.72
N LEU A 556 -3.72 -13.09 -7.65
CA LEU A 556 -2.55 -13.80 -7.13
C LEU A 556 -1.73 -14.39 -8.27
N PHE A 557 -0.42 -14.36 -8.10
CA PHE A 557 0.54 -14.92 -9.05
C PHE A 557 1.49 -15.86 -8.34
N ARG A 558 1.70 -17.06 -8.89
CA ARG A 558 2.86 -17.87 -8.52
C ARG A 558 4.12 -17.25 -9.13
N VAL A 559 5.18 -17.17 -8.34
CA VAL A 559 6.47 -16.62 -8.74
C VAL A 559 7.51 -17.72 -8.80
N TYR A 560 8.20 -17.83 -9.92
CA TYR A 560 9.32 -18.76 -10.11
C TYR A 560 10.63 -17.97 -10.12
N LEU A 561 11.43 -18.16 -9.09
CA LEU A 561 12.75 -17.55 -8.97
C LEU A 561 13.84 -18.54 -9.41
N ASP A 562 14.74 -18.12 -10.28
CA ASP A 562 15.91 -18.90 -10.68
C ASP A 562 17.04 -18.74 -9.65
N GLU A 563 17.67 -19.85 -9.25
CA GLU A 563 18.78 -19.84 -8.30
C GLU A 563 19.94 -18.95 -8.77
N ASN A 564 20.23 -18.96 -10.09
CA ASN A 564 21.30 -18.17 -10.69
C ASN A 564 20.91 -16.72 -10.99
N ARG A 565 19.67 -16.32 -10.73
CA ARG A 565 19.15 -14.96 -10.97
C ARG A 565 19.25 -14.52 -12.44
N LYS A 566 19.13 -15.45 -13.37
CA LYS A 566 19.25 -15.21 -14.81
C LYS A 566 17.91 -15.17 -15.51
N GLN A 567 16.87 -15.64 -14.86
CA GLN A 567 15.50 -15.63 -15.34
C GLN A 567 14.55 -15.68 -14.15
N GLY A 568 13.29 -15.39 -14.40
CA GLY A 568 12.20 -15.59 -13.47
C GLY A 568 10.89 -15.63 -14.24
N ALA A 569 9.83 -16.09 -13.60
CA ALA A 569 8.53 -16.15 -14.25
C ALA A 569 7.39 -15.89 -13.27
N VAL A 570 6.23 -15.49 -13.80
CA VAL A 570 4.97 -15.44 -13.06
C VAL A 570 3.88 -16.18 -13.81
N PHE A 571 3.03 -16.85 -13.04
CA PHE A 571 1.84 -17.53 -13.52
C PHE A 571 0.61 -17.01 -12.78
N PRO A 572 -0.42 -16.45 -13.46
CA PRO A 572 -1.66 -16.00 -12.84
C PRO A 572 -2.42 -17.19 -12.22
N LEU A 573 -2.75 -17.06 -10.94
CA LEU A 573 -3.39 -18.13 -10.16
C LEU A 573 -4.89 -17.93 -9.98
N LEU A 574 -5.25 -16.81 -9.34
CA LEU A 574 -6.59 -16.58 -8.81
C LEU A 574 -6.92 -15.10 -8.90
N SER A 575 -8.08 -14.78 -9.45
CA SER A 575 -8.56 -13.41 -9.64
C SER A 575 -10.02 -13.28 -9.24
N GLY A 576 -10.59 -12.07 -9.37
CA GLY A 576 -12.00 -11.83 -9.09
C GLY A 576 -12.30 -11.49 -7.64
N PHE A 577 -11.27 -11.17 -6.84
CA PHE A 577 -11.49 -10.66 -5.49
C PHE A 577 -12.28 -9.35 -5.52
N PRO A 578 -13.33 -9.24 -4.70
CA PRO A 578 -14.22 -8.08 -4.72
C PRO A 578 -13.65 -6.80 -4.10
N SER A 579 -12.47 -6.84 -3.50
CA SER A 579 -11.74 -5.64 -3.06
C SER A 579 -10.28 -5.70 -3.51
N GLY A 580 -9.58 -4.56 -3.49
CA GLY A 580 -8.13 -4.57 -3.60
C GLY A 580 -7.53 -5.43 -2.48
N ILE A 581 -6.50 -6.22 -2.81
CA ILE A 581 -5.75 -7.05 -1.84
C ILE A 581 -4.33 -6.50 -1.71
N LEU A 582 -3.83 -6.41 -0.48
CA LEU A 582 -2.55 -5.78 -0.19
C LEU A 582 -1.59 -6.67 0.57
N LYS A 583 -2.10 -7.42 1.53
CA LYS A 583 -1.33 -8.23 2.45
C LYS A 583 -1.84 -9.66 2.51
N GLY A 584 -0.94 -10.57 2.83
CA GLY A 584 -1.27 -11.94 3.12
C GLY A 584 -0.41 -12.53 4.21
N ALA A 585 -0.96 -13.49 4.94
CA ALA A 585 -0.26 -14.26 5.96
C ALA A 585 -0.74 -15.71 5.97
N ILE A 586 0.15 -16.62 6.36
CA ILE A 586 -0.20 -18.03 6.54
C ILE A 586 -0.69 -18.24 7.96
N HIS A 587 -1.87 -18.80 8.09
CA HIS A 587 -2.47 -19.10 9.36
C HIS A 587 -1.77 -20.31 10.04
N PRO A 588 -1.40 -20.18 11.33
CA PRO A 588 -0.53 -21.17 11.98
C PRO A 588 -1.22 -22.52 12.25
N VAL A 589 -2.55 -22.56 12.33
CA VAL A 589 -3.30 -23.75 12.69
C VAL A 589 -3.78 -24.52 11.46
N ASP A 590 -4.46 -23.84 10.50
CA ASP A 590 -5.00 -24.49 9.31
C ASP A 590 -4.06 -24.45 8.09
N GLY A 591 -2.97 -23.68 8.17
CA GLY A 591 -1.97 -23.58 7.10
C GLY A 591 -2.44 -22.84 5.84
N ARG A 592 -3.62 -22.21 5.86
CA ARG A 592 -4.20 -21.51 4.71
C ARG A 592 -3.60 -20.11 4.56
N LEU A 593 -3.70 -19.58 3.34
CA LEU A 593 -3.36 -18.19 3.04
C LEU A 593 -4.56 -17.29 3.31
N TYR A 594 -4.39 -16.31 4.18
CA TYR A 594 -5.38 -15.26 4.40
C TYR A 594 -4.89 -13.96 3.79
N LEU A 595 -5.81 -13.22 3.16
CA LEU A 595 -5.54 -11.99 2.44
C LEU A 595 -6.40 -10.87 3.01
N SER A 596 -5.78 -9.73 3.25
CA SER A 596 -6.46 -8.49 3.63
C SER A 596 -6.20 -7.41 2.59
N GLY A 597 -7.14 -6.50 2.46
CA GLY A 597 -6.96 -5.37 1.58
C GLY A 597 -8.10 -4.37 1.62
N PHE A 598 -7.84 -3.21 1.03
CA PHE A 598 -8.79 -2.10 1.01
C PHE A 598 -8.58 -1.21 -0.22
N GLU A 599 -9.57 -0.40 -0.54
CA GLU A 599 -9.47 0.59 -1.59
C GLU A 599 -9.09 1.96 -1.02
N ILE A 600 -8.04 2.53 -1.57
CA ILE A 600 -7.62 3.91 -1.37
C ILE A 600 -7.27 4.55 -2.72
N TRP A 601 -6.75 3.76 -3.65
CA TRP A 601 -6.54 4.08 -5.06
C TRP A 601 -7.46 3.21 -5.91
N GLY A 602 -7.66 3.57 -7.16
CA GLY A 602 -8.52 2.80 -8.06
C GLY A 602 -8.13 1.31 -8.15
N THR A 603 -9.11 0.46 -7.99
CA THR A 603 -9.03 -0.99 -8.15
C THR A 603 -10.27 -1.50 -8.89
N SER A 604 -10.15 -2.63 -9.57
CA SER A 604 -11.30 -3.29 -10.20
C SER A 604 -12.24 -3.97 -9.20
N GLY A 605 -11.89 -4.03 -7.93
CA GLY A 605 -12.77 -4.52 -6.87
C GLY A 605 -14.00 -3.63 -6.67
N SER A 606 -15.09 -4.19 -6.23
CA SER A 606 -16.37 -3.49 -6.02
C SER A 606 -16.58 -3.00 -4.58
N ARG A 607 -15.73 -3.43 -3.63
CA ARG A 607 -15.82 -3.10 -2.21
C ARG A 607 -14.61 -2.32 -1.72
N ILE A 608 -14.80 -1.53 -0.68
CA ILE A 608 -13.71 -0.73 -0.08
C ILE A 608 -12.74 -1.55 0.75
N SER A 609 -13.13 -2.72 1.23
CA SER A 609 -12.27 -3.61 2.00
C SER A 609 -12.71 -5.06 1.86
N GLY A 610 -11.81 -6.00 2.16
CA GLY A 610 -12.10 -7.41 2.11
C GLY A 610 -11.11 -8.24 2.92
N LEU A 611 -11.60 -9.37 3.36
CA LEU A 611 -10.85 -10.43 4.04
C LEU A 611 -11.16 -11.75 3.34
N PHE A 612 -10.13 -12.42 2.87
CA PHE A 612 -10.28 -13.63 2.07
C PHE A 612 -9.39 -14.75 2.61
N ARG A 613 -9.92 -15.95 2.63
CA ARG A 613 -9.16 -17.17 2.88
C ARG A 613 -8.99 -17.93 1.57
N VAL A 614 -7.76 -18.18 1.16
CA VAL A 614 -7.43 -19.01 -0.01
C VAL A 614 -7.05 -20.40 0.44
N ARG A 615 -7.63 -21.39 -0.19
CA ARG A 615 -7.39 -22.80 0.11
C ARG A 615 -7.31 -23.65 -1.16
N PRO A 616 -6.65 -24.82 -1.11
CA PRO A 616 -6.70 -25.78 -2.20
C PRO A 616 -8.14 -26.28 -2.44
N GLU A 617 -8.44 -26.53 -3.71
CA GLU A 617 -9.65 -27.20 -4.15
C GLU A 617 -9.32 -28.64 -4.51
N GLU A 618 -10.21 -29.60 -4.19
CA GLU A 618 -10.01 -30.98 -4.60
C GLU A 618 -10.13 -31.10 -6.12
N GLY A 619 -9.19 -31.79 -6.74
CA GLY A 619 -9.20 -32.03 -8.16
C GLY A 619 -7.81 -32.00 -8.82
N GLU A 620 -7.80 -32.06 -10.14
CA GLU A 620 -6.58 -31.95 -10.92
C GLU A 620 -6.05 -30.53 -10.94
N ASN A 621 -4.74 -30.41 -10.74
CA ASN A 621 -4.04 -29.15 -10.71
C ASN A 621 -3.09 -29.04 -11.90
N TRP A 622 -3.28 -28.00 -12.70
CA TRP A 622 -2.48 -27.73 -13.89
C TRP A 622 -1.58 -26.49 -13.74
N ILE A 623 -1.31 -26.07 -12.50
CA ILE A 623 -0.31 -25.04 -12.24
C ILE A 623 1.07 -25.61 -12.59
N PRO A 624 1.87 -24.95 -13.42
CA PRO A 624 3.22 -25.42 -13.71
C PRO A 624 4.06 -25.53 -12.43
N LYS A 625 4.70 -26.67 -12.20
CA LYS A 625 5.61 -26.89 -11.09
C LYS A 625 6.96 -26.21 -11.34
N GLU A 626 7.43 -26.23 -12.58
CA GLU A 626 8.68 -25.61 -13.03
C GLU A 626 8.44 -24.92 -14.36
N VAL A 627 9.02 -23.74 -14.50
CA VAL A 627 9.03 -22.96 -15.74
C VAL A 627 10.47 -22.53 -16.00
N ARG A 628 11.04 -22.88 -17.17
CA ARG A 628 12.43 -22.55 -17.48
C ARG A 628 12.64 -22.30 -18.96
N ALA A 629 13.25 -21.16 -19.29
CA ALA A 629 13.72 -20.87 -20.63
C ALA A 629 15.16 -21.37 -20.82
N SER A 630 15.45 -21.90 -22.01
CA SER A 630 16.78 -22.38 -22.41
C SER A 630 17.10 -21.94 -23.83
N ARG A 631 18.33 -22.17 -24.30
CA ARG A 631 18.74 -21.89 -25.68
C ARG A 631 17.95 -22.69 -26.73
N ARG A 632 17.25 -23.74 -26.33
CA ARG A 632 16.52 -24.64 -27.24
C ARG A 632 15.00 -24.50 -27.15
N GLY A 633 14.50 -23.66 -26.21
CA GLY A 633 13.07 -23.49 -25.99
C GLY A 633 12.68 -23.39 -24.52
N VAL A 634 11.43 -23.67 -24.20
CA VAL A 634 10.86 -23.51 -22.86
C VAL A 634 10.40 -24.86 -22.30
N LEU A 635 10.78 -25.14 -21.06
CA LEU A 635 10.34 -26.28 -20.26
C LEU A 635 9.19 -25.84 -19.35
N LEU A 636 8.10 -26.61 -19.35
CA LEU A 636 7.00 -26.56 -18.39
C LEU A 636 6.85 -27.92 -17.74
N SER A 637 6.88 -28.01 -16.41
CA SER A 637 6.65 -29.28 -15.71
C SER A 637 5.39 -29.19 -14.86
N PHE A 638 4.66 -30.31 -14.75
CA PHE A 638 3.38 -30.41 -14.04
C PHE A 638 3.39 -31.59 -13.06
N GLU A 639 2.40 -31.65 -12.19
CA GLU A 639 2.20 -32.82 -11.33
C GLU A 639 1.49 -33.96 -12.05
N GLN A 640 0.54 -33.65 -12.91
CA GLN A 640 -0.26 -34.59 -13.70
C GLN A 640 0.45 -35.01 -14.99
N LYS A 641 0.00 -36.14 -15.56
CA LYS A 641 0.51 -36.62 -16.84
C LYS A 641 -0.17 -35.92 -18.01
N LEU A 642 0.64 -35.53 -18.96
CA LEU A 642 0.24 -34.93 -20.24
C LEU A 642 0.03 -36.01 -21.31
N SER A 643 -0.85 -35.77 -22.29
CA SER A 643 -1.00 -36.57 -23.48
C SER A 643 0.06 -36.21 -24.53
N PRO A 644 0.93 -37.16 -24.95
CA PRO A 644 1.89 -36.87 -26.01
C PRO A 644 1.24 -36.55 -27.36
N GLU A 645 0.06 -37.11 -27.62
CA GLU A 645 -0.70 -36.88 -28.86
C GLU A 645 -1.18 -35.43 -28.90
N LEU A 646 -1.86 -34.99 -27.85
CA LEU A 646 -2.33 -33.61 -27.75
C LEU A 646 -1.17 -32.60 -27.69
N ALA A 647 -0.07 -32.98 -27.04
CA ALA A 647 1.11 -32.11 -26.94
C ALA A 647 1.74 -31.84 -28.32
N SER A 648 1.64 -32.82 -29.26
CA SER A 648 2.19 -32.65 -30.61
C SER A 648 1.42 -31.66 -31.50
N GLU A 649 0.23 -31.20 -31.06
CA GLU A 649 -0.59 -30.25 -31.77
C GLU A 649 -0.04 -28.83 -31.55
N LEU A 650 0.84 -28.34 -32.46
CA LEU A 650 1.52 -27.05 -32.30
C LEU A 650 0.56 -25.86 -32.21
N GLY A 651 -0.64 -25.97 -32.75
CA GLY A 651 -1.69 -24.93 -32.61
C GLY A 651 -2.18 -24.69 -31.18
N ARG A 652 -1.76 -25.53 -30.22
CA ARG A 652 -2.02 -25.30 -28.77
C ARG A 652 -1.11 -24.26 -28.13
N TYR A 653 -0.05 -23.82 -28.85
CA TYR A 653 1.01 -22.99 -28.27
C TYR A 653 1.22 -21.73 -29.09
N SER A 654 1.43 -20.64 -28.42
CA SER A 654 1.99 -19.42 -28.99
C SER A 654 3.01 -18.79 -28.05
N VAL A 655 4.04 -18.22 -28.63
CA VAL A 655 5.11 -17.57 -27.89
C VAL A 655 5.31 -16.17 -28.45
N ASP A 656 5.30 -15.18 -27.57
CA ASP A 656 5.58 -13.78 -27.93
C ASP A 656 6.63 -13.24 -26.99
N ARG A 657 7.50 -12.35 -27.49
CA ARG A 657 8.53 -11.69 -26.69
C ARG A 657 8.57 -10.20 -26.96
N TRP A 658 9.04 -9.45 -25.98
CA TRP A 658 9.27 -8.01 -26.09
C TRP A 658 10.21 -7.50 -25.02
N ASN A 659 10.74 -6.31 -25.26
CA ASN A 659 11.53 -5.54 -24.30
C ASN A 659 10.77 -4.32 -23.81
N TYR A 660 11.25 -3.75 -22.73
CA TYR A 660 10.85 -2.46 -22.17
C TYR A 660 11.99 -1.46 -22.24
N ARG A 661 11.64 -0.17 -22.25
CA ARG A 661 12.58 0.93 -22.11
C ARG A 661 12.45 1.57 -20.74
N GLN A 662 13.54 1.58 -19.99
CA GLN A 662 13.62 2.32 -18.74
C GLN A 662 13.98 3.78 -19.05
N THR A 663 13.01 4.67 -18.92
CA THR A 663 13.17 6.10 -19.22
C THR A 663 12.52 6.97 -18.15
N HIS A 664 12.69 8.27 -18.26
CA HIS A 664 11.99 9.24 -17.42
C HIS A 664 10.47 9.28 -17.66
N ASN A 665 9.97 8.64 -18.69
CA ASN A 665 8.53 8.50 -18.92
C ASN A 665 7.93 7.54 -17.90
N TYR A 666 6.66 7.70 -17.64
CA TYR A 666 5.91 6.80 -16.76
C TYR A 666 5.61 5.49 -17.50
N GLY A 667 6.17 4.39 -17.01
CA GLY A 667 6.02 3.09 -17.65
C GLY A 667 6.74 2.98 -18.99
N SER A 668 6.44 1.95 -19.75
CA SER A 668 6.97 1.69 -21.08
C SER A 668 5.93 1.02 -21.96
N GLY A 669 5.94 1.33 -23.25
CA GLY A 669 5.36 0.48 -24.27
C GLY A 669 6.18 -0.80 -24.47
N ASN A 670 5.68 -1.69 -25.32
CA ASN A 670 6.37 -2.91 -25.72
C ASN A 670 7.22 -2.64 -26.97
N PHE A 671 8.41 -3.21 -27.02
CA PHE A 671 9.35 -3.09 -28.13
C PHE A 671 9.88 -4.46 -28.53
N GLN A 672 9.94 -4.74 -29.81
CA GLN A 672 10.62 -5.93 -30.35
C GLN A 672 12.11 -5.89 -30.04
N LEU A 673 12.83 -6.99 -30.25
CA LEU A 673 14.26 -7.05 -29.98
C LEU A 673 15.09 -6.12 -30.89
N ASN A 674 14.53 -5.72 -32.03
CA ASN A 674 15.11 -4.71 -32.95
C ASN A 674 14.76 -3.26 -32.60
N ASP A 675 14.15 -3.03 -31.43
CA ASP A 675 13.65 -1.74 -30.94
C ASP A 675 12.42 -1.16 -31.65
N GLU A 676 11.83 -1.87 -32.63
CA GLU A 676 10.55 -1.45 -33.19
C GLU A 676 9.41 -1.64 -32.19
N PRO A 677 8.40 -0.76 -32.20
CA PRO A 677 7.23 -0.93 -31.36
C PRO A 677 6.47 -2.23 -31.66
N GLY A 678 6.09 -2.96 -30.61
CA GLY A 678 5.29 -4.18 -30.75
C GLY A 678 5.81 -5.33 -29.95
N GLN A 679 5.10 -6.45 -30.09
CA GLN A 679 5.48 -7.76 -29.60
C GLN A 679 5.92 -8.61 -30.80
N GLU A 680 6.93 -9.42 -30.61
CA GLU A 680 7.45 -10.30 -31.64
C GLU A 680 6.97 -11.73 -31.37
N SER A 681 6.25 -12.32 -32.32
CA SER A 681 5.82 -13.71 -32.24
C SER A 681 6.96 -14.64 -32.65
N VAL A 682 7.20 -15.67 -31.85
CA VAL A 682 8.31 -16.62 -32.03
C VAL A 682 7.75 -18.00 -32.39
N PRO A 683 8.15 -18.61 -33.51
CA PRO A 683 7.65 -19.90 -33.92
C PRO A 683 8.02 -21.03 -32.96
N VAL A 684 7.04 -21.85 -32.59
CA VAL A 684 7.27 -23.14 -31.90
C VAL A 684 7.47 -24.22 -32.97
N ALA A 685 8.67 -24.81 -33.00
CA ALA A 685 9.03 -25.83 -34.00
C ALA A 685 8.61 -27.24 -33.57
N SER A 686 8.59 -27.53 -32.29
CA SER A 686 8.18 -28.82 -31.74
C SER A 686 7.64 -28.69 -30.33
N ALA A 687 6.82 -29.63 -29.93
CA ALA A 687 6.37 -29.79 -28.55
C ALA A 687 6.48 -31.30 -28.19
N THR A 688 7.24 -31.58 -27.15
CA THR A 688 7.60 -32.95 -26.76
C THR A 688 7.34 -33.15 -25.27
N VAL A 689 6.74 -34.30 -24.94
CA VAL A 689 6.51 -34.71 -23.55
C VAL A 689 7.66 -35.60 -23.08
N SER A 690 8.07 -35.42 -21.81
CA SER A 690 9.09 -36.25 -21.17
C SER A 690 8.64 -37.70 -21.02
N ARG A 691 9.57 -38.63 -20.76
CA ARG A 691 9.28 -40.07 -20.64
C ARG A 691 8.33 -40.41 -19.49
N ASP A 692 8.38 -39.63 -18.41
CA ASP A 692 7.46 -39.77 -17.27
C ASP A 692 6.07 -39.16 -17.52
N GLY A 693 5.92 -38.44 -18.63
CA GLY A 693 4.69 -37.79 -19.05
C GLY A 693 4.40 -36.44 -18.33
N LYS A 694 5.29 -35.96 -17.45
CA LYS A 694 4.98 -34.81 -16.57
C LYS A 694 5.59 -33.48 -17.02
N SER A 695 6.45 -33.52 -18.05
CA SER A 695 7.08 -32.28 -18.52
C SER A 695 6.84 -32.07 -20.00
N LEU A 696 6.56 -30.85 -20.41
CA LEU A 696 6.43 -30.41 -21.78
C LEU A 696 7.64 -29.54 -22.14
N PHE A 697 8.30 -29.83 -23.24
CA PHE A 697 9.33 -29.00 -23.80
C PHE A 697 8.88 -28.44 -25.15
N LEU A 698 8.80 -27.12 -25.25
CA LEU A 698 8.52 -26.42 -26.48
C LEU A 698 9.85 -26.09 -27.16
N GLY A 699 10.14 -26.72 -28.29
CA GLY A 699 11.32 -26.47 -29.12
C GLY A 699 11.16 -25.16 -29.87
N ILE A 700 11.98 -24.18 -29.59
CA ILE A 700 11.95 -22.84 -30.17
C ILE A 700 13.33 -22.53 -30.74
N PRO A 701 13.48 -22.45 -32.08
CA PRO A 701 14.76 -22.24 -32.73
C PRO A 701 15.43 -20.91 -32.40
N ASP A 702 14.63 -19.85 -32.24
CA ASP A 702 15.12 -18.50 -32.04
C ASP A 702 14.84 -18.01 -30.61
N MET A 703 15.43 -18.71 -29.63
CA MET A 703 15.38 -18.25 -28.24
C MET A 703 16.41 -17.17 -28.01
N GLN A 704 15.99 -16.02 -27.46
CA GLN A 704 16.86 -14.90 -27.10
C GLN A 704 16.43 -14.31 -25.75
N PRO A 705 17.36 -13.67 -25.01
CA PRO A 705 17.02 -12.88 -23.82
C PRO A 705 15.98 -11.80 -24.14
N SER A 706 15.03 -11.60 -23.23
CA SER A 706 14.01 -10.58 -23.35
C SER A 706 13.46 -10.18 -21.99
N HIS A 707 12.96 -8.96 -21.86
CA HIS A 707 12.33 -8.52 -20.62
C HIS A 707 11.00 -9.23 -20.35
N SER A 708 10.30 -9.62 -21.40
CA SER A 708 9.09 -10.46 -21.30
C SER A 708 9.07 -11.49 -22.42
N LEU A 709 8.82 -12.73 -22.04
CA LEU A 709 8.54 -13.87 -22.92
C LEU A 709 7.21 -14.46 -22.43
N ARG A 710 6.16 -14.31 -23.20
CA ARG A 710 4.85 -14.90 -22.92
C ARG A 710 4.75 -16.24 -23.62
N VAL A 711 4.52 -17.29 -22.88
CA VAL A 711 4.16 -18.61 -23.40
C VAL A 711 2.69 -18.84 -23.09
N THR A 712 1.88 -18.83 -24.14
CA THR A 712 0.45 -19.14 -24.05
C THR A 712 0.24 -20.58 -24.52
N TYR A 713 -0.50 -21.36 -23.76
CA TYR A 713 -0.70 -22.78 -24.05
C TYR A 713 -2.07 -23.27 -23.58
N ARG A 714 -2.59 -24.24 -24.29
CA ARG A 714 -3.66 -25.09 -23.80
C ARG A 714 -3.01 -26.36 -23.25
N VAL A 715 -3.28 -26.68 -22.00
CA VAL A 715 -2.70 -27.86 -21.34
C VAL A 715 -3.00 -29.09 -22.20
N PRO A 716 -1.99 -29.89 -22.57
CA PRO A 716 -2.20 -31.10 -23.39
C PRO A 716 -2.71 -32.26 -22.52
N ALA A 717 -3.92 -32.10 -21.98
CA ALA A 717 -4.64 -33.15 -21.26
C ALA A 717 -6.07 -33.27 -21.81
N PRO A 718 -6.68 -34.44 -21.74
CA PRO A 718 -8.08 -34.63 -22.11
C PRO A 718 -8.98 -33.73 -21.26
N GLU A 719 -10.04 -33.22 -21.87
CA GLU A 719 -11.07 -32.39 -21.19
C GLU A 719 -10.61 -31.03 -20.68
N VAL A 720 -9.31 -30.68 -20.72
CA VAL A 720 -8.79 -29.36 -20.36
C VAL A 720 -8.88 -28.42 -21.58
N THR A 721 -9.73 -27.43 -21.49
CA THR A 721 -10.01 -26.47 -22.57
C THR A 721 -9.42 -25.10 -22.32
N GLU A 722 -9.04 -24.81 -21.10
CA GLU A 722 -8.53 -23.51 -20.65
C GLU A 722 -7.21 -23.18 -21.35
N VAL A 723 -7.08 -21.90 -21.68
CA VAL A 723 -5.86 -21.33 -22.24
C VAL A 723 -5.12 -20.59 -21.16
N GLU A 724 -3.92 -21.01 -20.88
CA GLU A 724 -3.07 -20.44 -19.85
C GLU A 724 -1.91 -19.65 -20.43
N SER A 725 -1.37 -18.75 -19.64
CA SER A 725 -0.17 -18.00 -20.02
C SER A 725 0.81 -17.91 -18.84
N VAL A 726 2.07 -18.13 -19.14
CA VAL A 726 3.16 -17.86 -18.20
C VAL A 726 4.04 -16.75 -18.80
N TYR A 727 4.53 -15.87 -17.96
CA TYR A 727 5.31 -14.70 -18.34
C TYR A 727 6.69 -14.79 -17.71
N LEU A 728 7.72 -14.90 -18.55
CA LEU A 728 9.10 -15.02 -18.13
C LEU A 728 9.85 -13.70 -18.41
N THR A 729 10.77 -13.36 -17.52
CA THR A 729 11.87 -12.43 -17.81
C THR A 729 13.12 -13.27 -17.99
N VAL A 730 13.80 -13.13 -19.11
CA VAL A 730 14.99 -13.94 -19.46
C VAL A 730 16.17 -12.99 -19.65
N LEU A 731 16.99 -12.82 -18.60
CA LEU A 731 18.19 -12.01 -18.66
C LEU A 731 19.33 -12.77 -19.38
N GLU A 732 19.38 -14.08 -19.19
CA GLU A 732 20.34 -14.98 -19.81
C GLU A 732 19.74 -16.38 -19.99
N LEU A 733 19.91 -16.94 -21.18
CA LEU A 733 19.46 -18.30 -21.48
C LEU A 733 20.38 -19.34 -20.83
N GLN A 734 19.79 -20.14 -19.94
CA GLN A 734 20.49 -21.22 -19.25
C GLN A 734 20.51 -22.52 -20.05
N PRO A 735 21.53 -23.35 -19.94
CA PRO A 735 21.48 -24.69 -20.51
C PRO A 735 20.44 -25.55 -19.76
N VAL A 736 19.73 -26.38 -20.50
CA VAL A 736 18.87 -27.44 -19.96
C VAL A 736 19.33 -28.77 -20.56
N ASP A 737 19.72 -29.71 -19.72
CA ASP A 737 20.00 -31.08 -20.14
C ASP A 737 18.68 -31.82 -20.30
N LEU A 738 18.18 -31.87 -21.51
CA LEU A 738 16.93 -32.54 -21.85
C LEU A 738 16.98 -34.05 -21.58
N THR A 739 18.15 -34.68 -21.67
CA THR A 739 18.30 -36.13 -21.48
C THR A 739 18.06 -36.50 -20.01
N THR A 740 18.66 -35.75 -19.08
CA THR A 740 18.43 -35.96 -17.63
C THR A 740 17.00 -35.67 -17.21
N ARG A 741 16.31 -34.82 -17.97
CA ARG A 741 14.89 -34.48 -17.79
C ARG A 741 13.94 -35.49 -18.48
N GLY A 742 14.47 -36.60 -19.03
CA GLY A 742 13.69 -37.63 -19.66
C GLY A 742 13.19 -37.35 -21.07
N PHE A 743 13.78 -36.39 -21.76
CA PHE A 743 13.45 -36.10 -23.16
C PHE A 743 14.41 -36.85 -24.11
N GLU A 744 13.87 -37.34 -25.24
CA GLU A 744 14.68 -37.84 -26.35
C GLU A 744 15.15 -36.63 -27.20
N SER A 745 16.45 -36.32 -27.14
CA SER A 745 17.01 -35.14 -27.78
C SER A 745 16.77 -35.06 -29.29
N ASN A 746 16.60 -36.18 -29.96
CA ASN A 746 16.29 -36.27 -31.38
C ASN A 746 14.82 -35.96 -31.73
N LYS A 747 13.93 -35.95 -30.75
CA LYS A 747 12.52 -35.57 -30.94
C LYS A 747 12.29 -34.07 -30.82
N VAL A 748 13.26 -33.30 -30.29
CA VAL A 748 13.19 -31.85 -30.21
C VAL A 748 13.67 -31.25 -31.53
N ASP A 749 12.72 -31.04 -32.42
CA ASP A 749 12.98 -30.35 -33.71
C ASP A 749 13.17 -28.86 -33.46
N LEU A 750 14.27 -28.31 -33.98
CA LEU A 750 14.61 -26.90 -33.98
C LEU A 750 14.74 -26.36 -35.41
N SER A 751 14.22 -27.05 -36.39
CA SER A 751 14.19 -26.54 -37.74
C SER A 751 13.35 -25.27 -37.79
N PRO A 752 13.83 -24.21 -38.45
CA PRO A 752 13.03 -23.00 -38.59
C PRO A 752 11.67 -23.33 -39.22
N LYS A 753 10.61 -22.86 -38.58
CA LYS A 753 9.24 -22.97 -39.11
C LYS A 753 8.76 -21.56 -39.47
N GLU A 754 8.02 -21.48 -40.52
CA GLU A 754 7.21 -20.27 -40.75
C GLU A 754 6.15 -20.18 -39.67
N LEU A 755 5.89 -18.94 -39.18
CA LEU A 755 4.73 -18.73 -38.34
C LEU A 755 3.51 -19.23 -39.12
N VAL A 756 2.87 -20.30 -38.64
CA VAL A 756 1.55 -20.69 -39.14
C VAL A 756 0.66 -19.52 -38.75
N GLY A 757 0.37 -18.69 -39.73
CA GLY A 757 -0.18 -17.38 -39.57
C GLY A 757 -1.39 -17.39 -38.63
N ASN A 758 -1.30 -16.73 -37.51
CA ASN A 758 -2.41 -15.88 -37.12
C ASN A 758 -2.52 -14.85 -38.23
N THR A 759 -3.30 -15.16 -39.26
CA THR A 759 -3.84 -14.13 -40.18
C THR A 759 -4.40 -13.07 -39.25
N PRO A 760 -4.04 -11.78 -39.37
CA PRO A 760 -4.70 -10.75 -38.58
C PRO A 760 -6.20 -11.00 -38.79
N GLU A 761 -6.89 -11.43 -37.75
CA GLU A 761 -8.34 -11.39 -37.79
C GLU A 761 -8.67 -9.94 -38.17
N ASN A 762 -9.33 -9.79 -39.33
CA ASN A 762 -9.90 -8.50 -39.75
C ASN A 762 -11.07 -8.25 -38.78
N VAL A 763 -10.74 -7.92 -37.53
CA VAL A 763 -11.70 -7.56 -36.50
C VAL A 763 -12.13 -6.12 -36.81
N GLU A 764 -13.35 -5.95 -37.27
CA GLU A 764 -13.91 -4.61 -37.45
C GLU A 764 -13.98 -3.88 -36.11
N PRO A 765 -13.43 -2.67 -35.99
CA PRO A 765 -13.54 -1.87 -34.79
C PRO A 765 -14.99 -1.59 -34.42
N THR A 766 -15.33 -1.76 -33.15
CA THR A 766 -16.67 -1.45 -32.61
C THR A 766 -16.59 -0.79 -31.26
N ALA A 767 -17.55 0.07 -30.91
CA ALA A 767 -17.62 0.68 -29.58
C ALA A 767 -17.77 -0.37 -28.47
N LYS A 768 -18.46 -1.49 -28.75
CA LYS A 768 -18.58 -2.62 -27.78
C LYS A 768 -17.23 -3.27 -27.51
N LEU A 769 -16.43 -3.51 -28.54
CA LEU A 769 -15.05 -4.00 -28.39
C LEU A 769 -14.19 -2.97 -27.64
N GLY A 770 -14.35 -1.67 -27.98
CA GLY A 770 -13.63 -0.58 -27.30
C GLY A 770 -13.90 -0.53 -25.81
N LYS A 771 -15.16 -0.70 -25.39
CA LYS A 771 -15.49 -0.82 -23.95
C LYS A 771 -14.80 -2.03 -23.31
N ALA A 772 -14.83 -3.19 -23.95
CA ALA A 772 -14.20 -4.41 -23.45
C ALA A 772 -12.66 -4.27 -23.34
N VAL A 773 -12.03 -3.64 -24.34
CA VAL A 773 -10.59 -3.35 -24.34
C VAL A 773 -10.25 -2.35 -23.24
N ALA A 774 -11.01 -1.28 -23.09
CA ALA A 774 -10.81 -0.28 -22.04
C ALA A 774 -10.93 -0.86 -20.63
N LEU A 775 -11.85 -1.79 -20.42
CA LEU A 775 -11.97 -2.58 -19.19
C LEU A 775 -10.74 -3.49 -18.99
N ARG A 776 -10.39 -4.26 -20.02
CA ARG A 776 -9.28 -5.21 -20.00
C ARG A 776 -7.94 -4.55 -19.67
N TYR A 777 -7.67 -3.40 -20.24
CA TYR A 777 -6.40 -2.67 -20.04
C TYR A 777 -6.46 -1.60 -18.94
N GLY A 778 -7.58 -1.51 -18.21
CA GLY A 778 -7.70 -0.65 -17.03
C GLY A 778 -7.83 0.84 -17.34
N CYS A 779 -8.16 1.23 -18.59
CA CYS A 779 -8.30 2.65 -18.96
C CYS A 779 -9.34 3.37 -18.10
N ILE A 780 -10.46 2.70 -17.82
CA ILE A 780 -11.58 3.24 -17.05
C ILE A 780 -11.27 3.40 -15.56
N ALA A 781 -10.17 2.84 -15.05
CA ALA A 781 -9.72 3.07 -13.67
C ALA A 781 -9.24 4.53 -13.45
N CYS A 782 -8.83 5.20 -14.54
CA CYS A 782 -8.34 6.58 -14.51
C CYS A 782 -9.27 7.56 -15.25
N HIS A 783 -10.07 7.08 -16.21
CA HIS A 783 -10.92 7.89 -17.08
C HIS A 783 -12.41 7.64 -16.80
N GLU A 784 -13.09 8.65 -16.30
CA GLU A 784 -14.52 8.59 -16.05
C GLU A 784 -15.32 8.49 -17.37
N THR A 785 -16.21 7.51 -17.47
CA THR A 785 -17.04 7.29 -18.65
C THR A 785 -18.46 7.85 -18.52
N GLY A 786 -18.92 8.11 -17.29
CA GLY A 786 -20.30 8.50 -17.00
C GLY A 786 -21.34 7.39 -17.14
N GLU A 787 -20.92 6.16 -17.43
CA GLU A 787 -21.81 5.00 -17.48
C GLU A 787 -21.94 4.37 -16.07
N LYS A 788 -23.15 3.97 -15.66
CA LYS A 788 -23.40 3.40 -14.32
C LYS A 788 -22.56 2.14 -14.04
N ASP A 789 -22.38 1.29 -15.06
CA ASP A 789 -21.62 0.04 -14.93
C ASP A 789 -20.11 0.25 -14.81
N THR A 790 -19.61 1.40 -15.28
CA THR A 790 -18.19 1.75 -15.20
C THR A 790 -17.91 2.67 -14.00
N ALA A 791 -18.91 3.37 -13.48
CA ALA A 791 -18.79 4.16 -12.25
C ALA A 791 -18.41 3.29 -11.04
N GLN A 792 -18.82 2.02 -11.03
CA GLN A 792 -18.45 1.04 -10.02
C GLN A 792 -16.94 0.67 -10.06
N LEU A 793 -16.33 0.75 -11.26
CA LEU A 793 -14.91 0.41 -11.46
C LEU A 793 -13.96 1.58 -11.26
N THR A 794 -14.48 2.82 -11.36
CA THR A 794 -13.67 4.04 -11.21
C THR A 794 -13.78 4.68 -9.83
N GLY A 795 -14.65 4.17 -8.95
CA GLY A 795 -14.98 4.85 -7.70
C GLY A 795 -15.67 6.21 -7.91
N ALA A 796 -16.16 6.49 -9.12
CA ALA A 796 -16.92 7.69 -9.43
C ALA A 796 -18.36 7.51 -8.94
N LEU A 797 -18.82 8.38 -8.07
CA LEU A 797 -20.23 8.47 -7.63
C LEU A 797 -21.14 8.92 -8.78
N PRO A 798 -22.42 8.50 -8.79
CA PRO A 798 -23.36 8.91 -9.83
C PRO A 798 -23.54 10.42 -9.89
N ALA A 799 -23.69 10.94 -11.09
CA ALA A 799 -23.87 12.35 -11.38
C ALA A 799 -25.28 12.85 -11.02
N ASP A 800 -25.65 12.80 -9.76
CA ASP A 800 -26.83 13.48 -9.23
C ASP A 800 -26.37 14.76 -8.52
N GLY A 801 -26.18 15.80 -9.31
CA GLY A 801 -26.36 17.22 -9.00
C GLY A 801 -25.76 17.86 -7.77
N ALA A 802 -24.97 17.18 -6.93
CA ALA A 802 -24.29 17.75 -5.78
C ALA A 802 -22.77 17.74 -5.99
N ALA A 803 -22.24 18.93 -6.11
CA ALA A 803 -20.87 19.32 -6.32
C ALA A 803 -19.81 18.57 -5.47
N GLY A 804 -19.18 17.54 -6.02
CA GLY A 804 -18.12 16.78 -5.38
C GLY A 804 -17.31 15.95 -6.39
N ALA A 805 -16.81 16.59 -7.48
CA ALA A 805 -15.99 15.86 -8.43
C ALA A 805 -14.70 15.34 -7.78
N GLN A 806 -14.51 14.02 -7.80
CA GLN A 806 -13.19 13.43 -7.68
C GLN A 806 -12.24 14.12 -8.65
N VAL A 807 -11.01 14.43 -8.24
CA VAL A 807 -9.96 14.70 -9.21
C VAL A 807 -9.73 13.37 -9.91
N ALA A 808 -10.34 13.17 -11.06
CA ALA A 808 -10.07 12.04 -11.91
C ALA A 808 -8.57 12.02 -12.17
N VAL A 809 -7.95 10.84 -12.07
CA VAL A 809 -6.51 10.67 -12.30
C VAL A 809 -6.17 10.95 -13.76
N GLY A 810 -7.14 10.80 -14.65
CA GLY A 810 -7.10 11.14 -16.07
C GLY A 810 -8.33 11.93 -16.51
N PRO A 811 -8.27 12.62 -17.65
CA PRO A 811 -9.40 13.35 -18.20
C PRO A 811 -10.63 12.45 -18.37
N ALA A 812 -11.81 12.93 -17.95
CA ALA A 812 -13.05 12.21 -18.18
C ALA A 812 -13.25 11.96 -19.68
N TRP A 813 -13.70 10.76 -20.04
CA TRP A 813 -14.07 10.42 -21.43
C TRP A 813 -15.47 10.88 -21.77
N LYS A 814 -16.36 11.01 -20.77
CA LYS A 814 -17.67 11.59 -20.98
C LYS A 814 -17.56 13.02 -21.49
N GLY A 815 -18.16 13.29 -22.63
CA GLY A 815 -18.12 14.61 -23.29
C GLY A 815 -16.76 15.01 -23.85
N LEU A 816 -15.77 14.12 -23.88
CA LEU A 816 -14.42 14.40 -24.36
C LEU A 816 -14.40 14.62 -25.89
N TRP A 817 -15.11 13.77 -26.62
CA TRP A 817 -15.15 13.85 -28.08
C TRP A 817 -15.65 15.22 -28.58
N LYS A 818 -14.89 15.86 -29.47
CA LYS A 818 -15.14 17.20 -30.01
C LYS A 818 -15.05 18.36 -29.01
N SER A 819 -14.69 18.13 -27.77
CA SER A 819 -14.43 19.18 -26.76
C SER A 819 -13.13 19.93 -27.03
N ARG A 820 -12.98 21.11 -26.45
CA ARG A 820 -11.71 21.84 -26.41
C ARG A 820 -10.80 21.23 -25.32
N ARG A 821 -9.48 21.17 -25.59
CA ARG A 821 -8.49 20.71 -24.62
C ARG A 821 -7.30 21.66 -24.56
N THR A 822 -6.91 22.04 -23.32
CA THR A 822 -5.70 22.81 -23.02
C THR A 822 -4.63 21.88 -22.46
N PHE A 823 -3.36 22.17 -22.71
CA PHE A 823 -2.22 21.39 -22.29
C PHE A 823 -1.32 22.18 -21.33
N THR A 824 -0.46 21.49 -20.63
CA THR A 824 0.46 22.03 -19.61
C THR A 824 1.48 23.03 -20.16
N ASP A 825 1.77 22.97 -21.44
CA ASP A 825 2.65 23.91 -22.16
C ASP A 825 1.93 25.20 -22.60
N GLY A 826 0.63 25.35 -22.26
CA GLY A 826 -0.21 26.48 -22.63
C GLY A 826 -0.82 26.37 -24.05
N SER A 827 -0.46 25.34 -24.81
CA SER A 827 -1.08 25.07 -26.11
C SER A 827 -2.50 24.52 -25.94
N PHE A 828 -3.31 24.54 -27.02
CA PHE A 828 -4.64 23.97 -26.97
C PHE A 828 -5.07 23.43 -28.32
N ILE A 829 -6.03 22.51 -28.32
CA ILE A 829 -6.77 22.07 -29.50
C ILE A 829 -8.23 22.52 -29.36
N LYS A 830 -8.81 22.96 -30.50
CA LYS A 830 -10.19 23.45 -30.51
C LYS A 830 -11.20 22.33 -30.40
N SER A 831 -10.85 21.14 -30.85
CA SER A 831 -11.71 19.97 -30.92
C SER A 831 -10.89 18.72 -30.80
N VAL A 832 -11.18 17.91 -29.76
CA VAL A 832 -10.60 16.57 -29.62
C VAL A 832 -11.04 15.69 -30.79
N ASP A 833 -10.08 15.11 -31.49
CA ASP A 833 -10.26 14.24 -32.65
C ASP A 833 -9.53 12.90 -32.49
N GLU A 834 -9.66 12.03 -33.46
CA GLU A 834 -9.03 10.71 -33.50
C GLU A 834 -7.51 10.79 -33.43
N THR A 835 -6.91 11.78 -34.07
CA THR A 835 -5.45 11.97 -34.08
C THR A 835 -4.92 12.24 -32.68
N TYR A 836 -5.59 13.17 -31.98
CA TYR A 836 -5.20 13.48 -30.58
C TYR A 836 -5.44 12.30 -29.65
N LEU A 837 -6.58 11.62 -29.75
CA LEU A 837 -6.87 10.46 -28.87
C LEU A 837 -5.87 9.32 -29.11
N ARG A 838 -5.56 9.04 -30.39
CA ARG A 838 -4.53 8.03 -30.72
C ARG A 838 -3.16 8.42 -30.19
N GLU A 839 -2.76 9.67 -30.33
CA GLU A 839 -1.51 10.19 -29.75
C GLU A 839 -1.49 10.01 -28.23
N SER A 840 -2.58 10.38 -27.52
CA SER A 840 -2.68 10.26 -26.07
C SER A 840 -2.59 8.81 -25.58
N ILE A 841 -3.04 7.83 -26.36
CA ILE A 841 -2.94 6.40 -26.04
C ILE A 841 -1.51 5.90 -26.26
N LEU A 842 -0.88 6.30 -27.37
CA LEU A 842 0.41 5.77 -27.78
C LEU A 842 1.60 6.50 -27.15
N ASP A 843 1.49 7.82 -26.99
CA ASP A 843 2.53 8.70 -26.42
C ASP A 843 1.93 9.73 -25.46
N PRO A 844 1.41 9.30 -24.32
CA PRO A 844 0.69 10.17 -23.37
C PRO A 844 1.55 11.29 -22.77
N GLY A 845 2.88 11.14 -22.77
CA GLY A 845 3.80 12.16 -22.29
C GLY A 845 4.02 13.31 -23.26
N ARG A 846 3.60 13.20 -24.52
CA ARG A 846 3.84 14.21 -25.54
C ARG A 846 3.04 15.49 -25.32
N ARG A 847 1.76 15.37 -24.97
CA ARG A 847 0.88 16.48 -24.63
C ARG A 847 0.02 16.13 -23.42
N VAL A 848 0.45 16.58 -22.26
CA VAL A 848 -0.25 16.33 -21.01
C VAL A 848 -1.38 17.36 -20.84
N ALA A 849 -2.60 16.89 -20.63
CA ALA A 849 -3.74 17.77 -20.39
C ALA A 849 -3.56 18.59 -19.11
N GLU A 850 -3.91 19.86 -19.14
CA GLU A 850 -3.83 20.78 -18.01
C GLU A 850 -4.63 20.22 -16.81
N GLY A 851 -4.01 20.18 -15.63
CA GLY A 851 -4.60 19.61 -14.43
C GLY A 851 -4.32 18.13 -14.19
N TYR A 852 -3.73 17.42 -15.18
CA TYR A 852 -3.45 15.98 -15.11
C TYR A 852 -1.96 15.65 -15.18
N GLU A 853 -1.13 16.58 -14.78
CA GLU A 853 0.30 16.38 -14.65
C GLU A 853 0.59 15.32 -13.56
N THR A 854 1.57 14.46 -13.83
CA THR A 854 1.96 13.40 -12.88
C THR A 854 2.33 13.97 -11.49
N GLU A 855 2.87 15.18 -11.46
CA GLU A 855 3.19 15.91 -10.23
C GLU A 855 1.95 16.27 -9.40
N LYS A 856 0.80 16.45 -10.04
CA LYS A 856 -0.46 16.76 -9.38
C LYS A 856 -1.27 15.52 -9.05
N THR A 857 -1.34 14.61 -10.02
CA THR A 857 -2.15 13.38 -9.89
C THR A 857 -1.40 12.25 -9.19
N GLY A 858 -0.05 12.28 -9.26
CA GLY A 858 0.85 11.25 -8.76
C GLY A 858 0.86 9.95 -9.57
N VAL A 859 0.08 9.90 -10.64
CA VAL A 859 0.01 8.77 -11.58
C VAL A 859 0.09 9.34 -12.99
N GLY A 860 0.98 8.78 -13.82
CA GLY A 860 1.03 9.07 -15.24
C GLY A 860 0.22 8.04 -16.03
N MET A 861 -0.29 8.44 -17.18
CA MET A 861 -0.85 7.49 -18.14
C MET A 861 0.29 6.67 -18.75
N PRO A 862 0.25 5.32 -18.72
CA PRO A 862 1.26 4.50 -19.37
C PRO A 862 1.10 4.55 -20.90
N SER A 863 2.20 4.37 -21.63
CA SER A 863 2.14 4.21 -23.09
C SER A 863 1.61 2.83 -23.45
N TYR A 864 0.66 2.79 -24.37
CA TYR A 864 0.15 1.55 -24.95
C TYR A 864 0.77 1.24 -26.32
N LEU A 865 1.85 1.93 -26.67
CA LEU A 865 2.60 1.69 -27.90
C LEU A 865 3.09 0.24 -27.97
N GLY A 866 2.69 -0.48 -29.02
CA GLY A 866 3.03 -1.89 -29.17
C GLY A 866 2.29 -2.85 -28.22
N VAL A 867 1.41 -2.34 -27.36
CA VAL A 867 0.55 -3.13 -26.46
C VAL A 867 -0.81 -3.36 -27.09
N LEU A 868 -1.45 -2.29 -27.55
CA LEU A 868 -2.75 -2.34 -28.24
C LEU A 868 -2.54 -2.49 -29.76
N LYS A 869 -3.38 -3.30 -30.38
CA LYS A 869 -3.47 -3.42 -31.84
C LYS A 869 -4.27 -2.24 -32.42
N ASP A 870 -4.06 -1.89 -33.66
CA ASP A 870 -4.76 -0.78 -34.30
C ASP A 870 -6.28 -0.86 -34.21
N HIS A 871 -6.87 -2.03 -34.47
CA HIS A 871 -8.32 -2.21 -34.34
C HIS A 871 -8.84 -2.10 -32.91
N GLU A 872 -8.01 -2.40 -31.89
CA GLU A 872 -8.34 -2.19 -30.49
C GLU A 872 -8.35 -0.69 -30.16
N ILE A 873 -7.36 0.07 -30.66
CA ILE A 873 -7.30 1.52 -30.49
C ILE A 873 -8.49 2.16 -31.16
N ASP A 874 -8.77 1.81 -32.43
CA ASP A 874 -9.93 2.33 -33.18
C ASP A 874 -11.25 2.02 -32.45
N SER A 875 -11.36 0.86 -31.87
CA SER A 875 -12.51 0.48 -31.05
C SER A 875 -12.66 1.35 -29.79
N ILE A 876 -11.55 1.66 -29.08
CA ILE A 876 -11.56 2.59 -27.93
C ILE A 876 -12.00 3.98 -28.38
N LEU A 877 -11.51 4.45 -29.52
CA LEU A 877 -11.90 5.74 -30.10
C LEU A 877 -13.41 5.77 -30.39
N LEU A 878 -13.95 4.72 -31.01
CA LEU A 878 -15.38 4.58 -31.21
C LEU A 878 -16.17 4.56 -29.91
N TYR A 879 -15.66 3.90 -28.90
CA TYR A 879 -16.32 3.90 -27.59
C TYR A 879 -16.35 5.31 -26.97
N ILE A 880 -15.23 6.04 -26.95
CA ILE A 880 -15.17 7.42 -26.46
C ILE A 880 -16.17 8.32 -27.22
N GLN A 881 -16.35 8.13 -28.53
CA GLN A 881 -17.31 8.88 -29.32
C GLN A 881 -18.77 8.65 -28.91
N THR A 882 -19.09 7.54 -28.28
CA THR A 882 -20.44 7.24 -27.74
C THR A 882 -20.71 7.88 -26.39
N LEU A 883 -19.69 8.28 -25.64
CA LEU A 883 -19.79 8.82 -24.28
C LEU A 883 -20.09 10.35 -24.33
N ARG A 884 -21.37 10.70 -24.36
CA ARG A 884 -21.86 12.10 -24.49
C ARG A 884 -22.17 12.71 -23.11
#